data_115618fbb6f4869352b567441c8269ef
#
_entry.id   115618fbb6f4869352b567441c8269ef
#
_cell.length_a   1.000
_cell.length_b   1.000
_cell.length_c   1.000
_cell.angle_alpha   90.00
_cell.angle_beta   90.00
_cell.angle_gamma   90.00
#
_symmetry.space_group_name_H-M   'P 1'
#
loop_
_entity.id
_entity.type
_entity.pdbx_description
1 polymer ?
#
loop_
_entity_poly.entity_id
_entity_poly.type
_entity_poly.pdbx_seq_one_letter_code
_entity_poly.pdbx_strand_id
1 'polypeptide(L)'
;MKTRALASIAVLLILTVITIRATTQSSTRSFTVDQILSFPSPENLIASPVGSSIAWSFNERGVRNIYVASGPVFETRRVTSYKDDDGQELTHLAFSNDGKTIVYVRGGDHGSGRPGDDGPPDPAQLTIQPKIQVWSVPVAGGEAKVLADGDDFVIAPDSSRVAFAKDKRIWTAPIDGSKPAQLLFFARGSAESPVWSPDGRTLAFVSNRTDHSFIGLFTPDQPIRFIAPSTSRDSLPAWSPDGKKIAFLRQPGTGGTPRSPLAKVDLPWTLVVADVQTLSLATVLTSGTAPVDPILQNPGGIGFRWAADDTLVLSLYRDGWPHLYSIQHLGAGGKPVLLTPGSFMVEQWTLTPDLRSIVYSANSGPDHSDVDRRHLFKVPVNGATSTSLTSGTTIDWSPVVTADGQTVAFLTSSAQRAPIPAIVPISGGNPRAIGAERVPADFPSAALVTPELVSFRAADGVEAHGQLFKPAGGAARKPAIVYVHGGGPRQMLLGWHTRWEYANDYGANQYLASMGFIVLSVDYRLSVGYGQAFQFPDNAGTRGASEYRDILAAGRYLQSRPDVDPRRIGIWGASLGGYLTAMGLGRNSDVFAAGVDIHGLHDRIPILTPDQLTRAMVGDGITESDLKQALKIAYESSPISTVSTWKSPVLFIHGDDDRLVNFRQTIDLRNRLLEKGVQVEELVLPDDEHDSLLWQHWKMTVTALGEYFGRKLK
;
A
#
# COMPACT_ATOMS: atom_id res chain seq x y z
N MET A 1 88.82 -47.86 -45.44
CA MET A 1 87.87 -48.70 -44.73
C MET A 1 86.72 -47.81 -44.21
N LYS A 2 85.56 -48.17 -44.45
CA LYS A 2 84.28 -47.52 -44.38
C LYS A 2 83.88 -47.03 -42.96
N THR A 3 83.36 -45.79 -42.85
CA THR A 3 82.50 -45.38 -41.75
C THR A 3 81.40 -44.49 -42.30
N ARG A 4 80.19 -44.89 -41.98
CA ARG A 4 78.94 -44.26 -42.41
C ARG A 4 78.59 -43.09 -41.51
N ALA A 5 78.23 -41.97 -42.13
CA ALA A 5 77.64 -40.82 -41.47
C ALA A 5 76.07 -40.98 -41.34
N LEU A 6 75.54 -40.84 -40.16
CA LEU A 6 74.11 -40.77 -39.90
C LEU A 6 73.72 -39.29 -39.81
N ALA A 7 72.81 -38.85 -40.68
CA ALA A 7 72.20 -37.54 -40.65
C ALA A 7 70.96 -37.61 -39.80
N SER A 8 70.88 -36.77 -38.72
CA SER A 8 69.71 -36.62 -37.93
C SER A 8 68.86 -35.44 -38.46
N ILE A 9 67.61 -35.70 -38.89
CA ILE A 9 66.62 -34.72 -39.30
C ILE A 9 65.87 -34.32 -38.05
N ALA A 10 66.01 -33.04 -37.62
CA ALA A 10 65.22 -32.46 -36.60
C ALA A 10 63.90 -31.93 -37.23
N VAL A 11 62.77 -32.52 -36.87
CA VAL A 11 61.44 -32.06 -37.23
C VAL A 11 61.01 -31.03 -36.17
N LEU A 12 60.89 -29.76 -36.57
CA LEU A 12 60.37 -28.68 -35.75
C LEU A 12 58.84 -28.71 -35.82
N LEU A 13 58.14 -29.21 -34.75
CA LEU A 13 56.73 -29.11 -34.60
C LEU A 13 56.38 -27.72 -34.03
N ILE A 14 55.81 -26.83 -34.87
CA ILE A 14 55.20 -25.59 -34.45
C ILE A 14 53.81 -25.91 -33.96
N LEU A 15 53.60 -25.91 -32.61
CA LEU A 15 52.31 -25.95 -31.98
C LEU A 15 51.70 -24.54 -32.04
N THR A 16 50.77 -24.30 -32.96
CA THR A 16 49.93 -23.12 -33.00
C THR A 16 48.83 -23.32 -31.93
N VAL A 17 48.99 -22.70 -30.77
CA VAL A 17 47.94 -22.63 -29.75
C VAL A 17 46.87 -21.64 -30.24
N ILE A 18 45.81 -22.16 -30.82
CA ILE A 18 44.58 -21.40 -31.08
C ILE A 18 43.86 -21.18 -29.73
N THR A 19 44.06 -20.02 -29.11
CA THR A 19 43.27 -19.56 -27.97
C THR A 19 41.87 -19.24 -28.48
N ILE A 20 40.95 -20.19 -28.42
CA ILE A 20 39.53 -19.93 -28.55
C ILE A 20 39.13 -19.10 -27.32
N ARG A 21 39.09 -17.77 -27.46
CA ARG A 21 38.34 -16.93 -26.55
C ARG A 21 36.88 -17.32 -26.70
N ALA A 22 36.40 -18.17 -25.81
CA ALA A 22 34.98 -18.30 -25.56
C ALA A 22 34.48 -16.94 -25.05
N THR A 23 33.96 -16.12 -25.95
CA THR A 23 33.07 -15.06 -25.58
C THR A 23 31.86 -15.75 -24.97
N THR A 24 31.85 -15.85 -23.65
CA THR A 24 30.60 -16.07 -22.90
C THR A 24 29.73 -14.88 -23.20
N GLN A 25 28.96 -14.99 -24.28
CA GLN A 25 27.76 -14.21 -24.48
C GLN A 25 26.88 -14.59 -23.27
N SER A 26 26.87 -13.77 -22.23
CA SER A 26 25.88 -13.83 -21.20
C SER A 26 24.55 -13.66 -21.93
N SER A 27 23.92 -14.77 -22.30
CA SER A 27 22.53 -14.75 -22.71
C SER A 27 21.76 -14.22 -21.50
N THR A 28 21.31 -13.00 -21.57
CA THR A 28 20.25 -12.49 -20.67
C THR A 28 19.14 -13.53 -20.76
N ARG A 29 18.99 -14.34 -19.72
CA ARG A 29 17.88 -15.28 -19.64
C ARG A 29 16.63 -14.43 -19.53
N SER A 30 15.90 -14.26 -20.61
CA SER A 30 14.55 -13.71 -20.60
C SER A 30 13.67 -14.69 -19.82
N PHE A 31 12.88 -14.17 -18.92
CA PHE A 31 11.85 -14.93 -18.21
C PHE A 31 10.47 -14.56 -18.74
N THR A 32 9.48 -15.39 -18.47
CA THR A 32 8.09 -15.17 -18.90
C THR A 32 7.34 -14.33 -17.87
N VAL A 33 6.18 -13.79 -18.30
CA VAL A 33 5.23 -13.11 -17.37
C VAL A 33 4.75 -14.08 -16.28
N ASP A 34 4.48 -15.35 -16.62
CA ASP A 34 4.10 -16.37 -15.64
C ASP A 34 5.18 -16.59 -14.57
N GLN A 35 6.44 -16.56 -14.94
CA GLN A 35 7.55 -16.74 -14.01
C GLN A 35 7.71 -15.53 -13.08
N ILE A 36 7.68 -14.31 -13.62
CA ILE A 36 7.90 -13.11 -12.80
C ILE A 36 6.73 -12.82 -11.85
N LEU A 37 5.50 -13.11 -12.25
CA LEU A 37 4.30 -12.95 -11.42
C LEU A 37 3.98 -14.17 -10.55
N SER A 38 4.84 -15.19 -10.52
CA SER A 38 4.63 -16.41 -9.73
C SER A 38 5.01 -16.28 -8.26
N PHE A 39 5.54 -15.14 -7.83
CA PHE A 39 5.95 -14.94 -6.44
C PHE A 39 4.77 -15.09 -5.46
N PRO A 40 5.00 -15.72 -4.28
CA PRO A 40 4.01 -15.66 -3.21
C PRO A 40 3.99 -14.24 -2.64
N SER A 41 2.81 -13.64 -2.51
CA SER A 41 2.67 -12.35 -1.83
C SER A 41 2.20 -12.60 -0.40
N PRO A 42 3.03 -12.34 0.62
CA PRO A 42 2.62 -12.45 2.01
C PRO A 42 1.90 -11.16 2.45
N GLU A 43 0.77 -11.34 3.13
CA GLU A 43 -0.06 -10.25 3.64
C GLU A 43 -0.57 -10.56 5.03
N ASN A 44 -1.07 -9.54 5.74
CA ASN A 44 -1.76 -9.71 7.03
C ASN A 44 -0.96 -10.47 8.08
N LEU A 45 0.34 -10.19 8.21
CA LEU A 45 1.19 -10.82 9.23
C LEU A 45 0.74 -10.40 10.63
N ILE A 46 0.46 -11.40 11.48
CA ILE A 46 0.02 -11.23 12.86
C ILE A 46 0.80 -12.15 13.81
N ALA A 47 0.91 -11.76 15.08
CA ALA A 47 1.44 -12.60 16.15
C ALA A 47 0.32 -13.05 17.08
N SER A 48 0.40 -14.28 17.56
CA SER A 48 -0.49 -14.79 18.61
C SER A 48 -0.29 -14.02 19.91
N PRO A 49 -1.36 -13.71 20.65
CA PRO A 49 -1.25 -13.09 21.96
C PRO A 49 -0.68 -14.04 23.06
N VAL A 50 -0.43 -15.30 22.72
CA VAL A 50 0.18 -16.30 23.61
C VAL A 50 1.28 -17.09 22.88
N GLY A 51 2.38 -17.36 23.57
CA GLY A 51 3.51 -18.11 23.01
C GLY A 51 4.25 -17.38 21.88
N SER A 52 4.71 -18.12 20.88
CA SER A 52 5.56 -17.61 19.80
C SER A 52 5.02 -17.89 18.40
N SER A 53 3.69 -18.07 18.27
CA SER A 53 3.07 -18.33 16.96
C SER A 53 2.82 -17.06 16.19
N ILE A 54 2.99 -17.15 14.87
CA ILE A 54 2.66 -16.10 13.90
C ILE A 54 1.76 -16.68 12.81
N ALA A 55 0.98 -15.83 12.16
CA ALA A 55 0.18 -16.21 10.99
C ALA A 55 0.20 -15.09 9.94
N TRP A 56 -0.02 -15.48 8.69
CA TRP A 56 -0.12 -14.57 7.54
C TRP A 56 -0.94 -15.23 6.44
N SER A 57 -1.42 -14.46 5.49
CA SER A 57 -1.94 -14.98 4.22
C SER A 57 -0.85 -14.96 3.14
N PHE A 58 -0.81 -15.99 2.29
CA PHE A 58 -0.10 -15.94 1.00
C PHE A 58 -1.13 -15.88 -0.13
N ASN A 59 -0.88 -14.99 -1.08
CA ASN A 59 -1.49 -15.01 -2.40
C ASN A 59 -0.50 -15.68 -3.37
N GLU A 60 -0.80 -16.90 -3.78
CA GLU A 60 0.03 -17.72 -4.66
C GLU A 60 -0.65 -17.89 -6.01
N ARG A 61 -0.35 -17.02 -6.98
CA ARG A 61 -1.03 -16.98 -8.30
C ARG A 61 -2.56 -16.84 -8.15
N GLY A 62 -3.01 -15.92 -7.30
CA GLY A 62 -4.42 -15.66 -7.01
C GLY A 62 -5.04 -16.56 -5.95
N VAL A 63 -4.45 -17.75 -5.69
CA VAL A 63 -4.95 -18.66 -4.65
C VAL A 63 -4.49 -18.19 -3.28
N ARG A 64 -5.41 -17.69 -2.47
CA ARG A 64 -5.13 -17.11 -1.16
C ARG A 64 -5.35 -18.11 -0.05
N ASN A 65 -4.34 -18.34 0.81
CA ASN A 65 -4.43 -19.24 1.97
C ASN A 65 -3.72 -18.67 3.19
N ILE A 66 -4.18 -19.07 4.39
CA ILE A 66 -3.58 -18.71 5.67
C ILE A 66 -2.52 -19.73 6.06
N TYR A 67 -1.40 -19.24 6.54
CA TYR A 67 -0.25 -19.99 7.02
C TYR A 67 0.08 -19.61 8.45
N VAL A 68 0.64 -20.56 9.19
CA VAL A 68 1.12 -20.37 10.56
C VAL A 68 2.52 -20.94 10.71
N ALA A 69 3.29 -20.33 11.63
CA ALA A 69 4.56 -20.87 12.08
C ALA A 69 4.74 -20.60 13.57
N SER A 70 5.38 -21.51 14.29
CA SER A 70 5.56 -21.39 15.75
C SER A 70 7.02 -21.63 16.16
N GLY A 71 7.51 -20.81 17.07
CA GLY A 71 8.85 -20.96 17.63
C GLY A 71 9.04 -22.27 18.40
N PRO A 72 10.30 -22.70 18.60
CA PRO A 72 11.52 -22.00 18.16
C PRO A 72 11.86 -22.24 16.68
N VAL A 73 11.29 -23.25 16.02
CA VAL A 73 11.65 -23.69 14.66
C VAL A 73 11.02 -22.78 13.60
N PHE A 74 9.79 -22.33 13.79
CA PHE A 74 9.00 -21.57 12.83
C PHE A 74 8.85 -22.29 11.46
N GLU A 75 8.51 -23.58 11.51
CA GLU A 75 8.15 -24.35 10.33
C GLU A 75 6.80 -23.87 9.80
N THR A 76 6.74 -23.60 8.49
CA THR A 76 5.56 -23.08 7.81
C THR A 76 4.52 -24.16 7.60
N ARG A 77 3.29 -23.92 8.02
CA ARG A 77 2.15 -24.83 7.82
C ARG A 77 0.92 -24.08 7.35
N ARG A 78 0.30 -24.56 6.28
CA ARG A 78 -0.97 -24.04 5.76
C ARG A 78 -2.15 -24.51 6.64
N VAL A 79 -3.09 -23.60 6.97
CA VAL A 79 -4.26 -23.90 7.81
C VAL A 79 -5.59 -23.82 7.05
N THR A 80 -5.65 -23.12 5.91
CA THR A 80 -6.81 -23.14 5.00
C THR A 80 -6.49 -23.89 3.71
N SER A 81 -7.49 -24.21 2.89
CA SER A 81 -7.31 -25.07 1.71
C SER A 81 -8.06 -24.59 0.47
N TYR A 82 -8.13 -23.26 0.28
CA TYR A 82 -8.68 -22.67 -0.94
C TYR A 82 -7.81 -23.05 -2.14
N LYS A 83 -8.43 -23.20 -3.33
CA LYS A 83 -7.77 -23.77 -4.51
C LYS A 83 -7.87 -22.89 -5.75
N ASP A 84 -8.76 -21.92 -5.75
CA ASP A 84 -9.13 -21.15 -6.94
C ASP A 84 -8.62 -19.70 -6.86
N ASP A 85 -8.27 -19.14 -8.01
CA ASP A 85 -8.08 -17.70 -8.19
C ASP A 85 -9.47 -17.09 -8.43
N ASP A 86 -10.18 -16.84 -7.34
CA ASP A 86 -11.56 -16.34 -7.35
C ASP A 86 -11.68 -14.84 -7.03
N GLY A 87 -10.55 -14.17 -6.88
CA GLY A 87 -10.51 -12.75 -6.56
C GLY A 87 -10.94 -12.40 -5.12
N GLN A 88 -11.27 -13.39 -4.28
CA GLN A 88 -11.75 -13.12 -2.93
C GLN A 88 -10.59 -12.94 -1.95
N GLU A 89 -10.48 -11.76 -1.35
CA GLU A 89 -9.42 -11.45 -0.40
C GLU A 89 -9.52 -12.26 0.90
N LEU A 90 -8.39 -12.40 1.60
CA LEU A 90 -8.30 -12.82 2.99
C LEU A 90 -7.71 -11.67 3.80
N THR A 91 -8.54 -11.02 4.60
CA THR A 91 -8.17 -9.80 5.34
C THR A 91 -8.52 -9.90 6.82
N HIS A 92 -8.14 -8.90 7.60
CA HIS A 92 -8.47 -8.77 9.02
C HIS A 92 -8.13 -10.00 9.86
N LEU A 93 -7.01 -10.68 9.56
CA LEU A 93 -6.61 -11.85 10.36
C LEU A 93 -6.39 -11.49 11.83
N ALA A 94 -6.94 -12.28 12.73
CA ALA A 94 -6.71 -12.16 14.17
C ALA A 94 -6.67 -13.53 14.86
N PHE A 95 -5.70 -13.71 15.77
CA PHE A 95 -5.75 -14.84 16.69
C PHE A 95 -6.78 -14.61 17.80
N SER A 96 -7.46 -15.66 18.21
CA SER A 96 -8.17 -15.66 19.51
C SER A 96 -7.18 -15.44 20.66
N ASN A 97 -7.64 -14.87 21.78
CA ASN A 97 -6.76 -14.54 22.90
C ASN A 97 -6.11 -15.77 23.57
N ASP A 98 -6.70 -16.97 23.37
CA ASP A 98 -6.10 -18.23 23.80
C ASP A 98 -5.14 -18.83 22.76
N GLY A 99 -4.96 -18.18 21.61
CA GLY A 99 -4.07 -18.58 20.53
C GLY A 99 -4.50 -19.83 19.73
N LYS A 100 -5.73 -20.31 19.89
CA LYS A 100 -6.15 -21.59 19.31
C LYS A 100 -6.91 -21.47 17.98
N THR A 101 -7.47 -20.30 17.71
CA THR A 101 -8.29 -20.04 16.52
C THR A 101 -7.81 -18.79 15.81
N ILE A 102 -7.82 -18.79 14.48
CA ILE A 102 -7.70 -17.59 13.66
C ILE A 102 -9.07 -17.24 13.13
N VAL A 103 -9.49 -15.98 13.33
CA VAL A 103 -10.66 -15.38 12.71
C VAL A 103 -10.18 -14.48 11.59
N TYR A 104 -10.90 -14.43 10.48
CA TYR A 104 -10.54 -13.63 9.31
C TYR A 104 -11.78 -13.26 8.50
N VAL A 105 -11.65 -12.25 7.66
CA VAL A 105 -12.67 -11.92 6.66
C VAL A 105 -12.27 -12.51 5.32
N ARG A 106 -13.22 -13.13 4.62
CA ARG A 106 -13.04 -13.58 3.25
C ARG A 106 -14.08 -12.94 2.35
N GLY A 107 -13.60 -12.38 1.24
CA GLY A 107 -14.43 -11.70 0.24
C GLY A 107 -14.28 -10.19 0.26
N GLY A 108 -14.75 -9.56 -0.80
CA GLY A 108 -14.67 -8.11 -0.99
C GLY A 108 -13.35 -7.65 -1.56
N ASP A 109 -13.28 -6.34 -1.78
CA ASP A 109 -12.06 -5.57 -2.05
C ASP A 109 -11.93 -4.51 -0.94
N HIS A 110 -10.95 -4.67 -0.08
CA HIS A 110 -10.67 -3.77 1.04
C HIS A 110 -9.61 -2.71 0.69
N GLY A 111 -8.99 -2.83 -0.48
CA GLY A 111 -7.95 -1.91 -0.97
C GLY A 111 -8.52 -0.65 -1.61
N SER A 112 -9.44 -0.78 -2.53
CA SER A 112 -9.99 0.30 -3.35
C SER A 112 -11.51 0.28 -3.47
N GLY A 113 -12.15 -0.84 -3.13
CA GLY A 113 -13.58 -1.04 -3.33
C GLY A 113 -14.45 -0.21 -2.41
N ARG A 114 -15.30 0.65 -2.99
CA ARG A 114 -16.46 1.15 -2.27
C ARG A 114 -17.55 0.09 -2.37
N PRO A 115 -18.29 -0.22 -1.27
CA PRO A 115 -19.46 -1.07 -1.39
C PRO A 115 -20.38 -0.50 -2.47
N GLY A 116 -20.53 -1.21 -3.57
CA GLY A 116 -21.48 -0.86 -4.64
C GLY A 116 -22.87 -1.34 -4.30
N ASP A 117 -23.87 -0.80 -4.98
CA ASP A 117 -25.26 -1.27 -4.86
C ASP A 117 -25.42 -2.72 -5.37
N ASP A 118 -24.47 -3.20 -6.19
CA ASP A 118 -24.49 -4.53 -6.82
C ASP A 118 -23.78 -5.62 -5.99
N GLY A 119 -23.36 -5.30 -4.76
CA GLY A 119 -22.71 -6.25 -3.86
C GLY A 119 -21.18 -6.29 -3.97
N PRO A 120 -20.52 -7.32 -3.40
CA PRO A 120 -19.07 -7.51 -3.51
C PRO A 120 -18.62 -7.73 -4.95
N PRO A 121 -17.36 -7.36 -5.30
CA PRO A 121 -16.80 -7.62 -6.62
C PRO A 121 -16.72 -9.12 -6.93
N ASP A 122 -16.92 -9.44 -8.20
CA ASP A 122 -16.89 -10.81 -8.71
C ASP A 122 -16.09 -10.92 -10.02
N PRO A 123 -14.80 -10.60 -10.01
CA PRO A 123 -13.99 -10.62 -11.22
C PRO A 123 -13.83 -12.03 -11.83
N ALA A 124 -14.11 -13.07 -11.06
CA ALA A 124 -14.11 -14.46 -11.53
C ALA A 124 -15.43 -14.86 -12.19
N GLN A 125 -16.44 -13.98 -12.23
CA GLN A 125 -17.74 -14.19 -12.88
C GLN A 125 -18.43 -15.48 -12.40
N LEU A 126 -18.45 -15.67 -11.07
CA LEU A 126 -19.04 -16.85 -10.45
C LEU A 126 -20.57 -16.88 -10.66
N THR A 127 -21.14 -18.06 -10.82
CA THR A 127 -22.60 -18.21 -10.98
C THR A 127 -23.39 -17.90 -9.70
N ILE A 128 -22.70 -17.83 -8.56
CA ILE A 128 -23.23 -17.42 -7.26
C ILE A 128 -22.39 -16.27 -6.79
N GLN A 129 -23.02 -15.11 -6.61
CA GLN A 129 -22.31 -13.92 -6.19
C GLN A 129 -21.56 -14.15 -4.88
N PRO A 130 -20.28 -13.76 -4.78
CA PRO A 130 -19.49 -13.84 -3.57
C PRO A 130 -20.11 -13.03 -2.43
N LYS A 131 -19.69 -13.32 -1.21
CA LYS A 131 -20.12 -12.61 -0.02
C LYS A 131 -18.90 -12.20 0.81
N ILE A 132 -19.00 -11.08 1.49
CA ILE A 132 -18.06 -10.71 2.54
C ILE A 132 -18.49 -11.45 3.80
N GLN A 133 -17.61 -12.31 4.33
CA GLN A 133 -17.94 -13.21 5.43
C GLN A 133 -16.84 -13.26 6.47
N VAL A 134 -17.26 -13.32 7.74
CA VAL A 134 -16.38 -13.61 8.87
C VAL A 134 -16.25 -15.13 9.00
N TRP A 135 -15.03 -15.62 9.03
CA TRP A 135 -14.68 -17.04 9.12
C TRP A 135 -13.81 -17.32 10.34
N SER A 136 -13.79 -18.56 10.78
CA SER A 136 -12.82 -19.06 11.77
C SER A 136 -12.17 -20.34 11.30
N VAL A 137 -10.89 -20.53 11.69
CA VAL A 137 -10.15 -21.78 11.45
C VAL A 137 -9.27 -22.10 12.66
N PRO A 138 -9.25 -23.40 13.13
CA PRO A 138 -8.35 -23.79 14.21
C PRO A 138 -6.86 -23.63 13.81
N VAL A 139 -6.05 -23.06 14.68
CA VAL A 139 -4.59 -22.92 14.45
C VAL A 139 -3.95 -24.30 14.27
N ALA A 140 -4.43 -25.34 14.93
CA ALA A 140 -3.95 -26.72 14.76
C ALA A 140 -4.24 -27.31 13.37
N GLY A 141 -5.09 -26.66 12.56
CA GLY A 141 -5.63 -27.15 11.32
C GLY A 141 -7.02 -27.76 11.52
N GLY A 142 -7.74 -27.91 10.41
CA GLY A 142 -9.12 -28.40 10.41
C GLY A 142 -9.96 -27.66 9.38
N GLU A 143 -11.26 -27.85 9.43
CA GLU A 143 -12.19 -27.19 8.53
C GLU A 143 -12.42 -25.75 8.95
N ALA A 144 -12.26 -24.81 7.99
CA ALA A 144 -12.65 -23.43 8.18
C ALA A 144 -14.17 -23.29 8.17
N LYS A 145 -14.73 -22.50 9.07
CA LYS A 145 -16.17 -22.31 9.25
C LYS A 145 -16.59 -20.88 8.99
N VAL A 146 -17.68 -20.70 8.25
CA VAL A 146 -18.38 -19.42 8.15
C VAL A 146 -19.08 -19.14 9.48
N LEU A 147 -18.81 -17.99 10.07
CA LEU A 147 -19.52 -17.52 11.26
C LEU A 147 -20.75 -16.70 10.87
N ALA A 148 -20.59 -15.81 9.90
CA ALA A 148 -21.69 -14.99 9.37
C ALA A 148 -21.26 -14.23 8.11
N ASP A 149 -22.23 -13.68 7.35
CA ASP A 149 -22.02 -12.57 6.45
C ASP A 149 -21.74 -11.32 7.31
N GLY A 150 -20.67 -10.57 7.00
CA GLY A 150 -20.25 -9.38 7.76
C GLY A 150 -18.77 -9.10 7.65
N ASP A 151 -18.35 -8.00 8.28
CA ASP A 151 -16.99 -7.45 8.21
C ASP A 151 -16.61 -6.77 9.53
N ASP A 152 -15.39 -6.16 9.63
CA ASP A 152 -14.94 -5.34 10.76
C ASP A 152 -15.20 -6.01 12.13
N PHE A 153 -14.60 -7.19 12.32
CA PHE A 153 -14.82 -7.98 13.52
C PHE A 153 -13.81 -7.73 14.64
N VAL A 154 -14.23 -8.01 15.86
CA VAL A 154 -13.36 -8.09 17.05
C VAL A 154 -13.68 -9.34 17.85
N ILE A 155 -12.65 -10.02 18.35
CA ILE A 155 -12.78 -11.22 19.18
C ILE A 155 -12.95 -10.78 20.65
N ALA A 156 -13.94 -11.38 21.35
CA ALA A 156 -14.09 -11.13 22.77
C ALA A 156 -12.86 -11.60 23.57
N PRO A 157 -12.48 -10.91 24.67
CA PRO A 157 -11.28 -11.26 25.45
C PRO A 157 -11.26 -12.69 25.98
N ASP A 158 -12.41 -13.30 26.22
CA ASP A 158 -12.57 -14.70 26.66
C ASP A 158 -12.45 -15.73 25.51
N SER A 159 -12.20 -15.28 24.27
CA SER A 159 -12.13 -16.11 23.07
C SER A 159 -13.40 -16.89 22.72
N SER A 160 -14.56 -16.56 23.32
CA SER A 160 -15.80 -17.33 23.14
C SER A 160 -16.59 -16.94 21.90
N ARG A 161 -16.48 -15.68 21.48
CA ARG A 161 -17.31 -15.10 20.41
C ARG A 161 -16.59 -13.97 19.67
N VAL A 162 -17.16 -13.59 18.53
CA VAL A 162 -16.80 -12.40 17.76
C VAL A 162 -17.97 -11.42 17.76
N ALA A 163 -17.67 -10.13 17.76
CA ALA A 163 -18.61 -9.06 17.39
C ALA A 163 -18.14 -8.48 16.04
N PHE A 164 -19.08 -8.20 15.14
CA PHE A 164 -18.75 -7.77 13.77
C PHE A 164 -19.82 -6.84 13.19
N ALA A 165 -19.44 -6.03 12.20
CA ALA A 165 -20.36 -5.17 11.49
C ALA A 165 -21.11 -5.95 10.39
N LYS A 166 -22.43 -5.80 10.37
CA LYS A 166 -23.33 -6.30 9.34
C LYS A 166 -24.57 -5.42 9.24
N ASP A 167 -24.99 -5.03 8.04
CA ASP A 167 -26.19 -4.24 7.79
C ASP A 167 -26.28 -2.98 8.66
N LYS A 168 -25.15 -2.26 8.81
CA LYS A 168 -25.02 -1.08 9.66
C LYS A 168 -25.32 -1.33 11.16
N ARG A 169 -25.14 -2.55 11.64
CA ARG A 169 -25.36 -3.00 13.02
C ARG A 169 -24.22 -3.86 13.49
N ILE A 170 -24.09 -4.01 14.82
CA ILE A 170 -23.15 -4.96 15.42
C ILE A 170 -23.88 -6.26 15.74
N TRP A 171 -23.37 -7.33 15.18
CA TRP A 171 -23.81 -8.71 15.38
C TRP A 171 -22.77 -9.47 16.19
N THR A 172 -23.14 -10.62 16.70
CA THR A 172 -22.22 -11.54 17.41
C THR A 172 -22.48 -12.98 17.01
N ALA A 173 -21.40 -13.77 17.00
CA ALA A 173 -21.48 -15.23 16.80
C ALA A 173 -20.44 -15.92 17.69
N PRO A 174 -20.70 -17.18 18.15
CA PRO A 174 -19.67 -18.01 18.76
C PRO A 174 -18.50 -18.22 17.79
N ILE A 175 -17.26 -18.17 18.30
CA ILE A 175 -16.05 -18.30 17.48
C ILE A 175 -15.90 -19.69 16.84
N ASP A 176 -16.54 -20.70 17.42
CA ASP A 176 -16.56 -22.09 16.94
C ASP A 176 -17.68 -22.38 15.90
N GLY A 177 -18.51 -21.37 15.59
CA GLY A 177 -19.65 -21.52 14.67
C GLY A 177 -20.75 -22.45 15.18
N SER A 178 -20.83 -22.72 16.48
CA SER A 178 -21.79 -23.64 17.08
C SER A 178 -23.24 -23.13 17.05
N LYS A 179 -23.45 -21.84 16.88
CA LYS A 179 -24.76 -21.19 16.79
C LYS A 179 -24.74 -20.11 15.71
N PRO A 180 -25.89 -19.83 15.08
CA PRO A 180 -26.00 -18.74 14.13
C PRO A 180 -25.75 -17.37 14.79
N ALA A 181 -25.29 -16.43 13.99
CA ALA A 181 -25.10 -15.04 14.41
C ALA A 181 -26.44 -14.41 14.84
N GLN A 182 -26.35 -13.51 15.82
CA GLN A 182 -27.50 -12.75 16.31
C GLN A 182 -27.15 -11.26 16.47
N LEU A 183 -28.15 -10.40 16.35
CA LEU A 183 -27.98 -8.99 16.61
C LEU A 183 -27.53 -8.81 18.07
N LEU A 184 -26.42 -8.08 18.29
CA LEU A 184 -25.89 -7.88 19.64
C LEU A 184 -26.71 -6.82 20.40
N PHE A 185 -27.02 -5.71 19.72
CA PHE A 185 -27.89 -4.64 20.25
C PHE A 185 -28.42 -3.77 19.09
N PHE A 186 -29.46 -3.00 19.40
CA PHE A 186 -30.00 -2.01 18.50
C PHE A 186 -29.49 -0.62 18.90
N ALA A 187 -28.92 0.14 17.95
CA ALA A 187 -28.57 1.55 18.09
C ALA A 187 -29.11 2.34 16.89
N ARG A 188 -29.46 3.61 17.11
CA ARG A 188 -29.85 4.52 16.02
C ARG A 188 -28.66 4.91 15.18
N GLY A 189 -28.83 5.10 13.87
CA GLY A 189 -27.76 5.35 12.90
C GLY A 189 -27.08 4.05 12.47
N SER A 190 -25.82 4.09 12.01
CA SER A 190 -24.98 2.89 11.89
C SER A 190 -24.13 2.68 13.12
N ALA A 191 -23.87 1.42 13.45
CA ALA A 191 -22.94 1.02 14.51
C ALA A 191 -21.72 0.36 13.86
N GLU A 192 -20.54 0.91 14.10
CA GLU A 192 -19.30 0.60 13.41
C GLU A 192 -18.13 0.52 14.40
N SER A 193 -17.00 -0.04 13.97
CA SER A 193 -15.72 -0.06 14.71
C SER A 193 -15.88 -0.55 16.16
N PRO A 194 -16.40 -1.78 16.37
CA PRO A 194 -16.54 -2.35 17.70
C PRO A 194 -15.20 -2.61 18.37
N VAL A 195 -15.07 -2.33 19.67
CA VAL A 195 -13.85 -2.65 20.45
C VAL A 195 -14.27 -3.11 21.85
N TRP A 196 -13.89 -4.31 22.25
CA TRP A 196 -14.15 -4.83 23.59
C TRP A 196 -13.28 -4.14 24.65
N SER A 197 -13.87 -3.87 25.81
CA SER A 197 -13.10 -3.56 27.01
C SER A 197 -12.17 -4.75 27.37
N PRO A 198 -11.03 -4.52 28.03
CA PRO A 198 -10.09 -5.61 28.37
C PRO A 198 -10.72 -6.73 29.20
N ASP A 199 -11.74 -6.41 30.01
CA ASP A 199 -12.50 -7.39 30.80
C ASP A 199 -13.64 -8.09 30.05
N GLY A 200 -13.89 -7.73 28.78
CA GLY A 200 -14.92 -8.30 27.90
C GLY A 200 -16.38 -7.97 28.28
N ARG A 201 -16.60 -7.05 29.23
CA ARG A 201 -17.94 -6.74 29.72
C ARG A 201 -18.64 -5.64 28.94
N THR A 202 -17.87 -4.71 28.36
CA THR A 202 -18.39 -3.56 27.64
C THR A 202 -17.83 -3.51 26.24
N LEU A 203 -18.66 -3.24 25.24
CA LEU A 203 -18.25 -2.98 23.87
C LEU A 203 -18.34 -1.47 23.59
N ALA A 204 -17.23 -0.84 23.24
CA ALA A 204 -17.24 0.49 22.66
C ALA A 204 -17.49 0.38 21.15
N PHE A 205 -18.20 1.34 20.58
CA PHE A 205 -18.48 1.40 19.16
C PHE A 205 -18.69 2.84 18.68
N VAL A 206 -18.54 3.07 17.38
CA VAL A 206 -18.91 4.34 16.74
C VAL A 206 -20.38 4.29 16.36
N SER A 207 -21.19 5.21 16.90
CA SER A 207 -22.58 5.43 16.46
C SER A 207 -22.61 6.56 15.44
N ASN A 208 -22.53 6.19 14.15
CA ASN A 208 -22.50 7.13 13.04
C ASN A 208 -23.92 7.61 12.69
N ARG A 209 -24.11 8.92 12.62
CA ARG A 209 -25.39 9.61 12.38
C ARG A 209 -25.39 10.45 11.10
N THR A 210 -24.50 10.14 10.15
CA THR A 210 -24.29 10.78 8.85
C THR A 210 -23.46 12.08 8.96
N ASP A 211 -23.94 13.07 9.68
CA ASP A 211 -23.32 14.39 9.86
C ASP A 211 -22.44 14.51 11.11
N HIS A 212 -22.68 13.65 12.10
CA HIS A 212 -21.92 13.54 13.35
C HIS A 212 -21.83 12.08 13.81
N SER A 213 -21.01 11.80 14.81
CA SER A 213 -20.91 10.47 15.41
C SER A 213 -20.56 10.55 16.89
N PHE A 214 -20.89 9.50 17.63
CA PHE A 214 -20.61 9.37 19.06
C PHE A 214 -19.86 8.07 19.35
N ILE A 215 -19.04 8.05 20.41
CA ILE A 215 -18.60 6.80 21.02
C ILE A 215 -19.69 6.30 21.95
N GLY A 216 -20.27 5.15 21.58
CA GLY A 216 -21.26 4.41 22.38
C GLY A 216 -20.62 3.31 23.21
N LEU A 217 -21.18 3.03 24.37
CA LEU A 217 -20.80 1.95 25.27
C LEU A 217 -22.00 1.02 25.45
N PHE A 218 -21.88 -0.20 24.97
CA PHE A 218 -22.84 -1.26 25.17
C PHE A 218 -22.37 -2.19 26.28
N THR A 219 -23.23 -2.38 27.30
CA THR A 219 -23.07 -3.39 28.35
C THR A 219 -24.37 -4.20 28.38
N PRO A 220 -24.32 -5.53 28.38
CA PRO A 220 -25.53 -6.35 28.44
C PRO A 220 -26.46 -5.91 29.57
N ASP A 221 -27.76 -5.94 29.33
CA ASP A 221 -28.84 -5.60 30.29
C ASP A 221 -28.78 -4.16 30.82
N GLN A 222 -28.03 -3.26 30.17
CA GLN A 222 -27.96 -1.85 30.51
C GLN A 222 -28.31 -0.97 29.30
N PRO A 223 -28.85 0.24 29.51
CA PRO A 223 -28.99 1.22 28.43
C PRO A 223 -27.63 1.59 27.81
N ILE A 224 -27.58 1.79 26.49
CA ILE A 224 -26.40 2.33 25.83
C ILE A 224 -26.05 3.70 26.41
N ARG A 225 -24.80 3.87 26.82
CA ARG A 225 -24.26 5.16 27.24
C ARG A 225 -23.44 5.77 26.12
N PHE A 226 -23.49 7.08 25.98
CA PHE A 226 -22.68 7.81 25.03
C PHE A 226 -21.66 8.69 25.76
N ILE A 227 -20.44 8.71 25.29
CA ILE A 227 -19.35 9.51 25.86
C ILE A 227 -19.49 10.95 25.36
N ALA A 228 -19.88 11.87 26.26
CA ALA A 228 -19.98 13.31 26.03
C ALA A 228 -20.48 13.69 24.61
N PRO A 229 -21.73 13.34 24.26
CA PRO A 229 -22.27 13.57 22.92
C PRO A 229 -22.18 15.06 22.53
N SER A 230 -21.82 15.32 21.28
CA SER A 230 -21.64 16.66 20.73
C SER A 230 -22.02 16.71 19.26
N THR A 231 -21.92 17.88 18.64
CA THR A 231 -22.09 18.04 17.18
C THR A 231 -20.85 17.59 16.38
N SER A 232 -19.87 16.97 17.02
CA SER A 232 -18.62 16.51 16.41
C SER A 232 -18.75 15.12 15.82
N ARG A 233 -17.73 14.70 15.08
CA ARG A 233 -17.51 13.33 14.64
C ARG A 233 -16.47 12.68 15.54
N ASP A 234 -16.89 11.73 16.34
CA ASP A 234 -16.03 10.89 17.17
C ASP A 234 -15.74 9.57 16.46
N SER A 235 -14.47 9.13 16.47
CA SER A 235 -14.00 7.92 15.77
C SER A 235 -12.82 7.27 16.48
N LEU A 236 -12.47 6.06 16.07
CA LEU A 236 -11.28 5.32 16.52
C LEU A 236 -11.21 5.13 18.04
N PRO A 237 -12.23 4.55 18.70
CA PRO A 237 -12.18 4.28 20.13
C PRO A 237 -11.09 3.26 20.47
N ALA A 238 -10.28 3.55 21.51
CA ALA A 238 -9.25 2.66 22.02
C ALA A 238 -9.27 2.61 23.54
N TRP A 239 -9.47 1.42 24.12
CA TRP A 239 -9.46 1.22 25.55
C TRP A 239 -8.04 1.31 26.11
N SER A 240 -7.91 1.92 27.29
CA SER A 240 -6.70 1.78 28.11
C SER A 240 -6.52 0.32 28.57
N PRO A 241 -5.28 -0.15 28.81
CA PRO A 241 -5.05 -1.53 29.25
C PRO A 241 -5.77 -1.92 30.54
N ASP A 242 -6.04 -0.97 31.44
CA ASP A 242 -6.77 -1.18 32.67
C ASP A 242 -8.31 -1.06 32.53
N GLY A 243 -8.80 -0.74 31.35
CA GLY A 243 -10.22 -0.61 31.02
C GLY A 243 -10.92 0.60 31.63
N LYS A 244 -10.19 1.55 32.25
CA LYS A 244 -10.81 2.70 32.91
C LYS A 244 -10.99 3.90 32.01
N LYS A 245 -10.26 3.97 30.90
CA LYS A 245 -10.26 5.09 29.96
C LYS A 245 -10.49 4.62 28.53
N ILE A 246 -11.04 5.53 27.71
CA ILE A 246 -11.11 5.37 26.25
C ILE A 246 -10.49 6.61 25.61
N ALA A 247 -9.51 6.41 24.74
CA ALA A 247 -9.02 7.44 23.83
C ALA A 247 -9.81 7.38 22.53
N PHE A 248 -10.11 8.52 21.92
CA PHE A 248 -10.75 8.60 20.63
C PHE A 248 -10.42 9.92 19.92
N LEU A 249 -10.61 9.93 18.60
CA LEU A 249 -10.43 11.11 17.77
C LEU A 249 -11.75 11.85 17.64
N ARG A 250 -11.71 13.18 17.83
CA ARG A 250 -12.84 14.10 17.65
C ARG A 250 -12.54 15.11 16.56
N GLN A 251 -13.41 15.23 15.58
CA GLN A 251 -13.35 16.19 14.48
C GLN A 251 -14.67 16.97 14.40
N PRO A 252 -14.70 18.16 13.76
CA PRO A 252 -15.95 18.84 13.50
C PRO A 252 -16.94 17.96 12.73
N GLY A 253 -18.21 18.03 13.06
CA GLY A 253 -19.29 17.43 12.29
C GLY A 253 -19.40 18.06 10.90
N THR A 254 -20.19 17.43 10.03
CA THR A 254 -20.42 17.91 8.67
C THR A 254 -21.28 19.17 8.69
N GLY A 255 -20.84 20.21 8.00
CA GLY A 255 -21.53 21.50 7.91
C GLY A 255 -20.58 22.68 8.13
N GLY A 256 -21.14 23.86 8.35
CA GLY A 256 -20.39 25.11 8.47
C GLY A 256 -20.11 25.76 7.11
N THR A 257 -19.32 26.83 7.11
CA THR A 257 -18.97 27.55 5.89
C THR A 257 -18.14 26.69 4.95
N PRO A 258 -18.56 26.47 3.70
CA PRO A 258 -17.81 25.71 2.72
C PRO A 258 -16.43 26.32 2.48
N ARG A 259 -15.42 25.48 2.34
CA ARG A 259 -14.06 25.90 2.01
C ARG A 259 -13.87 25.97 0.50
N SER A 260 -13.07 26.92 0.04
CA SER A 260 -12.70 26.98 -1.37
C SER A 260 -12.10 25.62 -1.82
N PRO A 261 -12.50 25.07 -2.99
CA PRO A 261 -11.89 23.88 -3.56
C PRO A 261 -10.38 24.00 -3.79
N LEU A 262 -9.87 25.25 -3.84
CA LEU A 262 -8.44 25.53 -3.99
C LEU A 262 -7.70 25.59 -2.64
N ALA A 263 -8.42 25.57 -1.51
CA ALA A 263 -7.80 25.61 -0.20
C ALA A 263 -7.07 24.28 0.11
N LYS A 264 -5.83 24.40 0.59
CA LYS A 264 -5.03 23.30 1.12
C LYS A 264 -5.13 23.34 2.66
N VAL A 265 -6.18 22.77 3.20
CA VAL A 265 -6.43 22.78 4.65
C VAL A 265 -7.06 21.47 5.08
N ASP A 266 -6.44 20.78 6.03
CA ASP A 266 -7.02 19.62 6.68
C ASP A 266 -8.13 20.02 7.66
N LEU A 267 -9.01 19.05 7.97
CA LEU A 267 -9.98 19.22 9.06
C LEU A 267 -9.22 19.21 10.39
N PRO A 268 -9.52 20.16 11.30
CA PRO A 268 -8.94 20.12 12.64
C PRO A 268 -9.40 18.86 13.37
N TRP A 269 -8.53 18.34 14.23
CA TRP A 269 -8.84 17.17 15.05
C TRP A 269 -8.36 17.37 16.48
N THR A 270 -8.94 16.62 17.39
CA THR A 270 -8.58 16.57 18.80
C THR A 270 -8.52 15.13 19.26
N LEU A 271 -7.43 14.71 19.87
CA LEU A 271 -7.31 13.45 20.59
C LEU A 271 -7.83 13.67 22.01
N VAL A 272 -8.86 12.92 22.36
CA VAL A 272 -9.58 13.04 23.62
C VAL A 272 -9.45 11.73 24.39
N VAL A 273 -9.33 11.83 25.72
CA VAL A 273 -9.44 10.69 26.64
C VAL A 273 -10.64 10.89 27.55
N ALA A 274 -11.48 9.89 27.65
CA ALA A 274 -12.62 9.85 28.54
C ALA A 274 -12.38 8.86 29.70
N ASP A 275 -12.77 9.24 30.90
CA ASP A 275 -12.97 8.29 31.99
C ASP A 275 -14.32 7.56 31.80
N VAL A 276 -14.29 6.23 31.81
CA VAL A 276 -15.46 5.39 31.44
C VAL A 276 -16.55 5.42 32.51
N GLN A 277 -16.20 5.65 33.76
CA GLN A 277 -17.16 5.69 34.87
C GLN A 277 -17.87 7.02 34.93
N THR A 278 -17.13 8.13 34.92
CA THR A 278 -17.67 9.50 35.08
C THR A 278 -18.09 10.13 33.76
N LEU A 279 -17.62 9.61 32.61
CA LEU A 279 -17.76 10.16 31.25
C LEU A 279 -17.15 11.56 31.10
N SER A 280 -16.26 11.96 32.02
CA SER A 280 -15.52 13.21 31.92
C SER A 280 -14.44 13.11 30.84
N LEU A 281 -14.22 14.23 30.13
CA LEU A 281 -13.23 14.33 29.04
C LEU A 281 -11.99 15.09 29.47
N ALA A 282 -10.85 14.63 28.96
CA ALA A 282 -9.60 15.39 28.92
C ALA A 282 -9.13 15.51 27.46
N THR A 283 -8.86 16.74 27.03
CA THR A 283 -8.16 16.97 25.75
C THR A 283 -6.68 16.64 25.94
N VAL A 284 -6.18 15.72 25.15
CA VAL A 284 -4.78 15.27 25.20
C VAL A 284 -3.94 16.02 24.18
N LEU A 285 -4.44 16.18 22.97
CA LEU A 285 -3.73 16.82 21.88
C LEU A 285 -4.71 17.38 20.85
N THR A 286 -4.37 18.52 20.25
CA THR A 286 -5.10 19.08 19.11
C THR A 286 -4.20 19.16 17.89
N SER A 287 -4.81 19.15 16.70
CA SER A 287 -4.11 19.46 15.46
C SER A 287 -3.39 20.82 15.57
N GLY A 288 -2.26 20.94 14.90
CA GLY A 288 -1.52 22.19 14.78
C GLY A 288 -2.26 23.23 13.91
N THR A 289 -1.65 24.39 13.78
CA THR A 289 -2.12 25.46 12.89
C THR A 289 -1.54 25.33 11.46
N ALA A 290 -0.67 24.34 11.23
CA ALA A 290 -0.15 24.06 9.89
C ALA A 290 -1.30 23.63 8.96
N PRO A 291 -1.26 24.02 7.67
CA PRO A 291 -2.29 23.67 6.70
C PRO A 291 -2.53 22.15 6.58
N VAL A 292 -1.51 21.33 6.90
CA VAL A 292 -1.55 19.88 6.85
C VAL A 292 -0.93 19.32 8.13
N ASP A 293 -1.74 18.77 9.00
CA ASP A 293 -1.32 18.06 10.22
C ASP A 293 -2.24 16.83 10.43
N PRO A 294 -2.14 15.81 9.54
CA PRO A 294 -2.94 14.62 9.68
C PRO A 294 -2.48 13.76 10.85
N ILE A 295 -3.43 13.15 11.57
CA ILE A 295 -3.12 11.91 12.30
C ILE A 295 -2.92 10.83 11.26
N LEU A 296 -1.73 10.26 11.22
CA LEU A 296 -1.41 9.18 10.31
C LEU A 296 -2.05 7.88 10.80
N GLN A 297 -2.92 7.34 9.97
CA GLN A 297 -3.38 5.97 10.14
C GLN A 297 -2.29 5.04 9.62
N ASN A 298 -1.81 4.15 10.47
CA ASN A 298 -0.96 3.05 10.03
C ASN A 298 -1.74 2.12 9.10
N PRO A 299 -1.13 1.52 8.08
CA PRO A 299 -1.70 0.34 7.44
C PRO A 299 -1.98 -0.72 8.52
N GLY A 300 -3.26 -1.02 8.77
CA GLY A 300 -3.69 -1.95 9.83
C GLY A 300 -4.31 -1.29 11.06
N GLY A 301 -4.70 0.01 11.03
CA GLY A 301 -5.61 0.57 12.01
C GLY A 301 -5.27 1.92 12.60
N ILE A 302 -5.51 2.04 13.88
CA ILE A 302 -5.59 3.27 14.68
C ILE A 302 -4.26 4.02 14.66
N GLY A 303 -4.29 5.32 14.38
CA GLY A 303 -3.13 6.22 14.38
C GLY A 303 -2.51 6.46 15.77
N PHE A 304 -3.08 5.88 16.83
CA PHE A 304 -2.57 5.96 18.20
C PHE A 304 -2.85 4.65 18.95
N ARG A 305 -2.05 4.34 19.98
CA ARG A 305 -2.22 3.17 20.86
C ARG A 305 -1.82 3.50 22.29
N TRP A 306 -2.44 2.82 23.22
CA TRP A 306 -2.04 2.84 24.62
C TRP A 306 -0.78 2.00 24.83
N ALA A 307 0.19 2.59 25.49
CA ALA A 307 1.40 1.95 26.00
C ALA A 307 1.33 1.81 27.53
N ALA A 308 2.40 1.29 28.14
CA ALA A 308 2.51 1.19 29.58
C ALA A 308 2.45 2.55 30.27
N ASP A 309 2.12 2.53 31.56
CA ASP A 309 2.18 3.70 32.45
C ASP A 309 1.33 4.88 31.94
N ASP A 310 0.10 4.59 31.46
CA ASP A 310 -0.89 5.57 30.99
C ASP A 310 -0.35 6.48 29.88
N THR A 311 0.47 5.92 29.00
CA THR A 311 1.10 6.62 27.88
C THR A 311 0.34 6.35 26.58
N LEU A 312 0.10 7.38 25.76
CA LEU A 312 -0.36 7.23 24.38
C LEU A 312 0.82 7.39 23.41
N VAL A 313 0.92 6.49 22.44
CA VAL A 313 1.84 6.56 21.30
C VAL A 313 1.07 6.84 20.03
N LEU A 314 1.56 7.73 19.17
CA LEU A 314 0.92 8.12 17.93
C LEU A 314 1.94 8.56 16.88
N SER A 315 1.51 8.57 15.61
CA SER A 315 2.32 9.03 14.48
C SER A 315 1.84 10.39 13.99
N LEU A 316 2.74 11.38 13.90
CA LEU A 316 2.45 12.77 13.53
C LEU A 316 3.50 13.35 12.59
N TYR A 317 3.14 14.43 11.87
CA TYR A 317 4.01 15.21 10.97
C TYR A 317 4.56 16.52 11.58
N ARG A 318 4.78 16.59 12.88
CA ARG A 318 5.07 17.89 13.55
C ARG A 318 6.45 18.46 13.35
N ASP A 319 7.39 17.68 12.84
CA ASP A 319 8.76 18.11 12.52
C ASP A 319 9.11 17.98 11.03
N GLY A 320 8.10 17.86 10.18
CA GLY A 320 8.27 17.72 8.72
C GLY A 320 8.41 16.28 8.23
N TRP A 321 8.34 15.30 9.15
CA TRP A 321 8.41 13.87 8.84
C TRP A 321 7.35 13.08 9.61
N PRO A 322 6.88 11.93 9.11
CA PRO A 322 6.01 11.03 9.87
C PRO A 322 6.83 10.31 10.93
N HIS A 323 6.74 10.79 12.16
CA HIS A 323 7.47 10.26 13.30
C HIS A 323 6.55 9.78 14.40
N LEU A 324 7.09 8.91 15.28
CA LEU A 324 6.44 8.46 16.50
C LEU A 324 6.62 9.47 17.62
N TYR A 325 5.53 9.71 18.32
CA TYR A 325 5.48 10.54 19.52
C TYR A 325 4.83 9.77 20.67
N SER A 326 5.23 10.05 21.88
CA SER A 326 4.53 9.60 23.09
C SER A 326 3.98 10.78 23.88
N ILE A 327 2.87 10.56 24.56
CA ILE A 327 2.24 11.53 25.44
C ILE A 327 1.97 10.86 26.78
N GLN A 328 2.58 11.40 27.84
CA GLN A 328 2.37 11.00 29.22
C GLN A 328 1.55 12.06 29.94
N HIS A 329 1.01 11.76 31.12
CA HIS A 329 0.23 12.71 31.95
C HIS A 329 -0.99 13.28 31.24
N LEU A 330 -1.89 12.44 30.79
CA LEU A 330 -3.04 12.71 29.92
C LEU A 330 -4.09 13.68 30.49
N GLY A 331 -3.91 14.27 31.67
CA GLY A 331 -4.93 15.07 32.37
C GLY A 331 -4.82 16.58 32.26
N ALA A 332 -3.69 17.17 31.94
CA ALA A 332 -3.51 18.63 31.92
C ALA A 332 -2.29 19.05 31.07
N GLY A 333 -2.37 18.87 29.76
CA GLY A 333 -1.37 19.43 28.86
C GLY A 333 -0.10 18.65 28.76
N GLY A 334 -0.18 17.30 28.67
CA GLY A 334 0.95 16.44 28.30
C GLY A 334 1.53 16.91 26.97
N LYS A 335 2.84 17.14 26.93
CA LYS A 335 3.52 17.53 25.69
C LYS A 335 3.92 16.26 24.93
N PRO A 336 3.68 16.21 23.60
CA PRO A 336 4.21 15.11 22.81
C PRO A 336 5.74 15.09 22.85
N VAL A 337 6.32 13.93 23.13
CA VAL A 337 7.76 13.67 23.10
C VAL A 337 8.07 12.95 21.80
N LEU A 338 8.95 13.50 20.99
CA LEU A 338 9.42 12.90 19.75
C LEU A 338 10.31 11.68 20.07
N LEU A 339 9.92 10.49 19.57
CA LEU A 339 10.64 9.23 19.84
C LEU A 339 11.64 8.88 18.72
N THR A 340 11.38 9.32 17.50
CA THR A 340 12.14 8.91 16.30
C THR A 340 12.65 10.13 15.52
N PRO A 341 13.53 10.96 16.11
CA PRO A 341 14.04 12.16 15.45
C PRO A 341 14.95 11.81 14.27
N GLY A 342 14.86 12.59 13.16
CA GLY A 342 15.72 12.42 12.00
C GLY A 342 15.05 12.86 10.69
N SER A 343 15.79 12.76 9.57
CA SER A 343 15.25 13.04 8.24
C SER A 343 14.83 11.73 7.56
N PHE A 344 13.81 11.08 8.08
CA PHE A 344 13.27 9.82 7.59
C PHE A 344 11.81 9.66 7.97
N MET A 345 11.14 8.71 7.36
CA MET A 345 9.74 8.37 7.61
C MET A 345 9.65 7.09 8.44
N VAL A 346 8.84 7.13 9.51
CA VAL A 346 8.30 5.90 10.13
C VAL A 346 7.04 5.52 9.38
N GLU A 347 6.93 4.27 8.95
CA GLU A 347 5.77 3.82 8.17
C GLU A 347 4.86 2.88 8.96
N GLN A 348 5.38 1.79 9.49
CA GLN A 348 4.61 0.79 10.24
C GLN A 348 5.24 0.53 11.59
N TRP A 349 4.41 0.29 12.60
CA TRP A 349 4.91 0.09 13.95
C TRP A 349 3.97 -0.78 14.79
N THR A 350 4.54 -1.42 15.81
CA THR A 350 3.82 -2.20 16.81
C THR A 350 4.45 -2.02 18.18
N LEU A 351 3.66 -2.19 19.24
CA LEU A 351 4.17 -2.23 20.61
C LEU A 351 4.72 -3.63 20.95
N THR A 352 5.73 -3.70 21.79
CA THR A 352 6.14 -4.94 22.44
C THR A 352 5.06 -5.42 23.41
N PRO A 353 4.97 -6.73 23.73
CA PRO A 353 3.93 -7.26 24.61
C PRO A 353 3.89 -6.63 26.02
N ASP A 354 5.03 -6.15 26.53
CA ASP A 354 5.13 -5.41 27.79
C ASP A 354 4.69 -3.94 27.68
N LEU A 355 4.32 -3.48 26.47
CA LEU A 355 3.91 -2.12 26.13
C LEU A 355 4.97 -1.04 26.43
N ARG A 356 6.24 -1.41 26.58
CA ARG A 356 7.35 -0.50 26.98
C ARG A 356 8.25 -0.08 25.83
N SER A 357 8.18 -0.77 24.69
CA SER A 357 8.94 -0.45 23.49
C SER A 357 8.07 -0.54 22.24
N ILE A 358 8.54 0.11 21.18
CA ILE A 358 7.92 0.10 19.85
C ILE A 358 8.92 -0.52 18.90
N VAL A 359 8.48 -1.47 18.08
CA VAL A 359 9.20 -1.92 16.88
C VAL A 359 8.58 -1.24 15.67
N TYR A 360 9.39 -0.64 14.80
CA TYR A 360 8.91 0.11 13.67
C TYR A 360 9.77 -0.08 12.42
N SER A 361 9.16 0.16 11.26
CA SER A 361 9.78 0.18 9.95
C SER A 361 10.01 1.62 9.52
N ALA A 362 11.21 1.92 8.99
CA ALA A 362 11.57 3.26 8.53
C ALA A 362 12.49 3.22 7.29
N ASN A 363 12.43 4.27 6.48
CA ASN A 363 13.33 4.49 5.35
C ASN A 363 14.65 5.15 5.80
N SER A 364 15.34 4.48 6.71
CA SER A 364 16.58 4.95 7.33
C SER A 364 17.58 3.81 7.47
N GLY A 365 18.86 4.14 7.39
CA GLY A 365 19.96 3.19 7.53
C GLY A 365 21.31 3.87 7.29
N PRO A 366 22.41 3.09 7.28
CA PRO A 366 23.74 3.64 7.09
C PRO A 366 24.07 4.00 5.62
N ASP A 367 23.31 3.49 4.65
CA ASP A 367 23.50 3.77 3.24
C ASP A 367 22.55 4.88 2.79
N HIS A 368 23.04 5.82 1.96
CA HIS A 368 22.21 6.91 1.44
C HIS A 368 21.02 6.40 0.60
N SER A 369 21.11 5.21 0.03
CA SER A 369 20.03 4.59 -0.74
C SER A 369 18.99 3.92 0.15
N ASP A 370 19.17 3.90 1.48
CA ASP A 370 18.17 3.39 2.41
C ASP A 370 16.92 4.28 2.49
N VAL A 371 16.97 5.49 1.92
CA VAL A 371 15.78 6.33 1.69
C VAL A 371 14.72 5.59 0.84
N ASP A 372 15.12 4.71 -0.09
CA ASP A 372 14.23 3.87 -0.91
C ASP A 372 14.21 2.41 -0.45
N ARG A 373 14.54 2.16 0.81
CA ARG A 373 14.40 0.87 1.49
C ARG A 373 13.63 1.02 2.79
N ARG A 374 13.40 -0.09 3.47
CA ARG A 374 12.81 -0.13 4.80
C ARG A 374 13.66 -1.03 5.69
N HIS A 375 13.96 -0.54 6.89
CA HIS A 375 14.61 -1.34 7.93
C HIS A 375 13.85 -1.26 9.24
N LEU A 376 14.04 -2.28 10.09
CA LEU A 376 13.36 -2.35 11.37
C LEU A 376 14.24 -1.78 12.48
N PHE A 377 13.59 -1.07 13.38
CA PHE A 377 14.18 -0.45 14.55
C PHE A 377 13.31 -0.72 15.78
N LYS A 378 13.92 -0.56 16.96
CA LYS A 378 13.23 -0.59 18.24
C LYS A 378 13.53 0.68 19.01
N VAL A 379 12.51 1.29 19.65
CA VAL A 379 12.65 2.49 20.49
C VAL A 379 11.79 2.32 21.75
N PRO A 380 12.27 2.75 22.95
CA PRO A 380 11.44 2.76 24.15
C PRO A 380 10.37 3.84 24.07
N VAL A 381 9.19 3.59 24.69
CA VAL A 381 8.05 4.56 24.66
C VAL A 381 8.31 5.85 25.42
N ASN A 382 9.37 5.92 26.23
CA ASN A 382 9.76 7.06 27.06
C ASN A 382 11.14 7.65 26.72
N GLY A 383 11.70 7.30 25.56
CA GLY A 383 13.00 7.80 25.14
C GLY A 383 13.18 7.74 23.62
N ALA A 384 14.16 8.47 23.11
CA ALA A 384 14.41 8.65 21.67
C ALA A 384 15.63 7.87 21.14
N THR A 385 16.14 6.89 21.90
CA THR A 385 17.30 6.09 21.46
C THR A 385 16.82 4.84 20.74
N SER A 386 16.89 4.87 19.40
CA SER A 386 16.52 3.73 18.56
C SER A 386 17.69 2.75 18.42
N THR A 387 17.36 1.46 18.37
CA THR A 387 18.28 0.36 18.07
C THR A 387 17.88 -0.27 16.74
N SER A 388 18.81 -0.41 15.79
CA SER A 388 18.58 -1.11 14.53
C SER A 388 18.42 -2.61 14.77
N LEU A 389 17.38 -3.20 14.16
CA LEU A 389 17.13 -4.65 14.17
C LEU A 389 17.52 -5.30 12.85
N THR A 390 17.36 -4.58 11.74
CA THR A 390 17.73 -5.05 10.40
C THR A 390 18.48 -3.97 9.63
N SER A 391 19.20 -4.34 8.58
CA SER A 391 19.97 -3.43 7.72
C SER A 391 20.35 -4.12 6.40
N GLY A 392 21.03 -3.43 5.52
CA GLY A 392 21.55 -3.96 4.25
C GLY A 392 20.68 -3.64 3.06
N THR A 393 20.55 -4.55 2.09
CA THR A 393 19.83 -4.29 0.83
C THR A 393 18.39 -4.81 0.84
N THR A 394 17.86 -5.13 2.00
CA THR A 394 16.48 -5.62 2.18
C THR A 394 15.48 -4.49 2.34
N ILE A 395 14.23 -4.82 2.12
CA ILE A 395 13.06 -4.00 2.43
C ILE A 395 12.27 -4.79 3.45
N ASP A 396 12.16 -4.28 4.69
CA ASP A 396 11.61 -4.97 5.83
C ASP A 396 10.42 -4.18 6.39
N TRP A 397 9.23 -4.80 6.49
CA TRP A 397 7.99 -4.12 6.86
C TRP A 397 7.04 -5.00 7.67
N SER A 398 5.90 -4.44 8.12
CA SER A 398 4.87 -5.12 8.92
C SER A 398 5.42 -5.87 10.14
N PRO A 399 6.21 -5.21 11.02
CA PRO A 399 6.74 -5.89 12.20
C PRO A 399 5.64 -6.28 13.19
N VAL A 400 5.72 -7.51 13.72
CA VAL A 400 4.93 -7.98 14.86
C VAL A 400 5.87 -8.65 15.86
N VAL A 401 5.55 -8.58 17.16
CA VAL A 401 6.37 -9.17 18.22
C VAL A 401 5.63 -10.35 18.82
N THR A 402 6.32 -11.50 18.94
CA THR A 402 5.74 -12.69 19.62
C THR A 402 5.41 -12.40 21.07
N ALA A 403 4.40 -13.07 21.65
CA ALA A 403 3.92 -12.78 23.00
C ALA A 403 4.96 -13.01 24.08
N ASP A 404 5.95 -13.87 23.84
CA ASP A 404 7.11 -14.06 24.73
C ASP A 404 8.11 -12.88 24.70
N GLY A 405 7.92 -11.91 23.80
CA GLY A 405 8.77 -10.73 23.65
C GLY A 405 10.15 -11.01 23.07
N GLN A 406 10.43 -12.22 22.56
CA GLN A 406 11.78 -12.61 22.16
C GLN A 406 12.04 -12.44 20.65
N THR A 407 11.00 -12.52 19.83
CA THR A 407 11.14 -12.55 18.38
C THR A 407 10.29 -11.46 17.74
N VAL A 408 10.88 -10.76 16.76
CA VAL A 408 10.16 -9.90 15.82
C VAL A 408 9.97 -10.70 14.54
N ALA A 409 8.73 -10.90 14.13
CA ALA A 409 8.41 -11.40 12.80
C ALA A 409 8.03 -10.21 11.91
N PHE A 410 8.35 -10.28 10.62
CA PHE A 410 8.15 -9.21 9.66
C PHE A 410 8.12 -9.76 8.24
N LEU A 411 7.71 -8.94 7.29
CA LEU A 411 7.80 -9.24 5.87
C LEU A 411 9.08 -8.63 5.31
N THR A 412 9.72 -9.34 4.36
CA THR A 412 11.01 -8.91 3.80
C THR A 412 11.10 -9.21 2.32
N SER A 413 11.77 -8.35 1.58
CA SER A 413 12.10 -8.53 0.15
C SER A 413 13.47 -7.93 -0.17
N SER A 414 13.87 -7.98 -1.43
CA SER A 414 15.01 -7.22 -1.97
C SER A 414 14.81 -7.01 -3.48
N ALA A 415 15.79 -6.45 -4.16
CA ALA A 415 15.72 -6.31 -5.62
C ALA A 415 15.49 -7.64 -6.36
N GLN A 416 16.10 -8.71 -5.87
CA GLN A 416 16.09 -10.02 -6.55
C GLN A 416 15.37 -11.12 -5.78
N ARG A 417 14.94 -10.83 -4.56
CA ARG A 417 14.21 -11.77 -3.71
C ARG A 417 12.76 -11.30 -3.54
N ALA A 418 11.83 -12.13 -3.97
CA ALA A 418 10.39 -11.92 -3.78
C ALA A 418 10.02 -11.74 -2.30
N PRO A 419 8.88 -11.07 -1.99
CA PRO A 419 8.39 -10.91 -0.63
C PRO A 419 8.16 -12.26 0.08
N ILE A 420 8.65 -12.39 1.30
CA ILE A 420 8.44 -13.54 2.20
C ILE A 420 8.44 -13.08 3.66
N PRO A 421 7.86 -13.84 4.59
CA PRO A 421 8.03 -13.59 6.01
C PRO A 421 9.46 -13.88 6.48
N ALA A 422 9.88 -13.19 7.54
CA ALA A 422 11.15 -13.42 8.20
C ALA A 422 11.03 -13.16 9.71
N ILE A 423 12.02 -13.63 10.48
CA ILE A 423 12.13 -13.36 11.90
C ILE A 423 13.53 -12.86 12.25
N VAL A 424 13.59 -12.07 13.31
CA VAL A 424 14.85 -11.63 13.96
C VAL A 424 14.66 -11.58 15.48
N PRO A 425 15.69 -11.87 16.29
CA PRO A 425 15.59 -11.65 17.74
C PRO A 425 15.27 -10.19 18.06
N ILE A 426 14.50 -9.93 19.13
CA ILE A 426 14.17 -8.56 19.59
C ILE A 426 15.40 -7.73 19.97
N SER A 427 16.53 -8.38 20.21
CA SER A 427 17.84 -7.76 20.43
C SER A 427 18.59 -7.40 19.15
N GLY A 428 18.02 -7.70 17.97
CA GLY A 428 18.69 -7.60 16.68
C GLY A 428 19.53 -8.84 16.35
N GLY A 429 20.09 -8.86 15.15
CA GLY A 429 20.91 -9.99 14.66
C GLY A 429 20.65 -10.29 13.18
N ASN A 430 20.98 -11.50 12.77
CA ASN A 430 20.75 -11.92 11.38
C ASN A 430 19.30 -12.37 11.18
N PRO A 431 18.55 -11.72 10.24
CA PRO A 431 17.21 -12.17 9.87
C PRO A 431 17.23 -13.58 9.28
N ARG A 432 16.21 -14.36 9.60
CA ARG A 432 15.96 -15.68 9.03
C ARG A 432 14.63 -15.69 8.27
N ALA A 433 14.66 -16.01 7.00
CA ALA A 433 13.48 -16.17 6.15
C ALA A 433 12.62 -17.36 6.60
N ILE A 434 11.30 -17.24 6.43
CA ILE A 434 10.30 -18.27 6.70
C ILE A 434 9.47 -18.44 5.42
N GLY A 435 9.11 -19.68 5.06
CA GLY A 435 8.27 -19.96 3.90
C GLY A 435 8.98 -19.71 2.56
N ALA A 436 10.31 -19.62 2.54
CA ALA A 436 11.09 -19.43 1.32
C ALA A 436 10.90 -20.57 0.29
N GLU A 437 10.54 -21.77 0.77
CA GLU A 437 10.18 -22.94 -0.05
C GLU A 437 8.89 -22.74 -0.86
N ARG A 438 8.13 -21.70 -0.58
CA ARG A 438 6.91 -21.31 -1.33
C ARG A 438 7.23 -20.53 -2.60
N VAL A 439 8.41 -19.94 -2.69
CA VAL A 439 8.85 -19.28 -3.93
C VAL A 439 9.11 -20.37 -4.98
N PRO A 440 8.44 -20.34 -6.15
CA PRO A 440 8.62 -21.36 -7.18
C PRO A 440 10.07 -21.48 -7.63
N ALA A 441 10.51 -22.70 -7.89
CA ALA A 441 11.91 -22.98 -8.30
C ALA A 441 12.30 -22.32 -9.63
N ASP A 442 11.31 -22.02 -10.48
CA ASP A 442 11.47 -21.32 -11.76
C ASP A 442 11.30 -19.80 -11.66
N PHE A 443 11.08 -19.26 -10.46
CA PHE A 443 11.06 -17.81 -10.24
C PHE A 443 12.43 -17.21 -10.60
N PRO A 444 12.49 -16.14 -11.42
CA PRO A 444 13.71 -15.74 -12.11
C PRO A 444 14.69 -14.90 -11.27
N SER A 445 14.83 -15.16 -9.97
CA SER A 445 15.63 -14.34 -9.02
C SER A 445 16.99 -13.91 -9.58
N ALA A 446 17.76 -14.84 -10.17
CA ALA A 446 19.11 -14.58 -10.69
C ALA A 446 19.12 -13.74 -11.98
N ALA A 447 17.98 -13.58 -12.65
CA ALA A 447 17.84 -12.83 -13.89
C ALA A 447 17.32 -11.39 -13.63
N LEU A 448 16.84 -11.10 -12.44
CA LEU A 448 16.34 -9.77 -12.08
C LEU A 448 17.48 -8.76 -11.95
N VAL A 449 17.25 -7.55 -12.47
CA VAL A 449 18.19 -6.46 -12.31
C VAL A 449 18.04 -5.77 -10.96
N THR A 450 19.14 -5.31 -10.38
CA THR A 450 19.10 -4.43 -9.21
C THR A 450 18.95 -2.99 -9.70
N PRO A 451 17.86 -2.29 -9.40
CA PRO A 451 17.67 -0.93 -9.82
C PRO A 451 18.64 0.03 -9.11
N GLU A 452 19.01 1.09 -9.80
CA GLU A 452 19.88 2.15 -9.26
C GLU A 452 19.01 3.31 -8.78
N LEU A 453 19.34 3.87 -7.60
CA LEU A 453 18.74 5.12 -7.13
C LEU A 453 19.26 6.26 -8.02
N VAL A 454 18.34 7.06 -8.55
CA VAL A 454 18.65 8.26 -9.33
C VAL A 454 17.81 9.43 -8.85
N SER A 455 18.34 10.65 -9.03
CA SER A 455 17.56 11.87 -8.85
C SER A 455 17.70 12.79 -10.05
N PHE A 456 16.70 13.63 -10.29
CA PHE A 456 16.68 14.62 -11.36
C PHE A 456 15.80 15.80 -10.95
N ARG A 457 16.02 16.97 -11.59
CA ARG A 457 15.32 18.20 -11.19
C ARG A 457 14.22 18.54 -12.18
N ALA A 458 13.04 18.85 -11.64
CA ALA A 458 11.96 19.47 -12.37
C ALA A 458 12.28 20.93 -12.71
N ALA A 459 11.56 21.51 -13.68
CA ALA A 459 11.80 22.89 -14.16
C ALA A 459 11.63 23.96 -13.07
N ASP A 460 10.89 23.68 -12.01
CA ASP A 460 10.70 24.55 -10.85
C ASP A 460 11.72 24.31 -9.72
N GLY A 461 12.74 23.46 -9.98
CA GLY A 461 13.84 23.20 -9.06
C GLY A 461 13.58 22.08 -8.04
N VAL A 462 12.38 21.50 -7.98
CA VAL A 462 12.09 20.36 -7.12
C VAL A 462 12.89 19.16 -7.60
N GLU A 463 13.56 18.47 -6.66
CA GLU A 463 14.27 17.24 -6.92
C GLU A 463 13.30 16.06 -6.80
N ALA A 464 13.12 15.33 -7.89
CA ALA A 464 12.38 14.09 -7.96
C ALA A 464 13.34 12.89 -7.92
N HIS A 465 12.84 11.75 -7.49
CA HIS A 465 13.63 10.55 -7.26
C HIS A 465 13.13 9.40 -8.14
N GLY A 466 13.92 8.34 -8.26
CA GLY A 466 13.45 7.15 -8.98
C GLY A 466 14.44 6.01 -8.97
N GLN A 467 13.95 4.85 -9.38
CA GLN A 467 14.69 3.60 -9.47
C GLN A 467 14.90 3.27 -10.95
N LEU A 468 16.15 3.24 -11.39
CA LEU A 468 16.53 3.00 -12.78
C LEU A 468 16.90 1.53 -13.00
N PHE A 469 16.07 0.82 -13.75
CA PHE A 469 16.29 -0.56 -14.19
C PHE A 469 17.08 -0.54 -15.50
N LYS A 470 18.29 -1.10 -15.49
CA LYS A 470 19.11 -1.20 -16.69
C LYS A 470 19.23 -2.64 -17.18
N PRO A 471 18.78 -2.95 -18.42
CA PRO A 471 18.96 -4.27 -18.98
C PRO A 471 20.45 -4.58 -19.17
N ALA A 472 20.83 -5.84 -18.99
CA ALA A 472 22.21 -6.29 -19.20
C ALA A 472 22.65 -6.11 -20.66
N GLY A 473 23.92 -5.72 -20.86
CA GLY A 473 24.64 -5.74 -22.14
C GLY A 473 24.36 -4.61 -23.13
N GLY A 474 25.37 -4.33 -23.98
CA GLY A 474 25.30 -3.56 -25.22
C GLY A 474 25.60 -2.06 -25.12
N ALA A 475 26.46 -1.57 -26.03
CA ALA A 475 26.79 -0.15 -26.20
C ALA A 475 25.75 0.64 -27.04
N ALA A 476 24.75 -0.03 -27.61
CA ALA A 476 23.71 0.61 -28.43
C ALA A 476 22.69 1.35 -27.56
N ARG A 477 22.22 2.51 -28.05
CA ARG A 477 21.11 3.24 -27.43
C ARG A 477 19.85 2.38 -27.41
N LYS A 478 19.22 2.29 -26.23
CA LYS A 478 18.04 1.46 -25.99
C LYS A 478 16.77 2.32 -25.93
N PRO A 479 15.61 1.75 -26.27
CA PRO A 479 14.33 2.39 -25.90
C PRO A 479 14.19 2.43 -24.39
N ALA A 480 13.46 3.42 -23.88
CA ALA A 480 13.25 3.60 -22.46
C ALA A 480 11.78 3.76 -22.13
N ILE A 481 11.40 3.52 -20.87
CA ILE A 481 10.05 3.62 -20.37
C ILE A 481 10.08 4.34 -19.02
N VAL A 482 9.19 5.32 -18.85
CA VAL A 482 8.88 5.92 -17.55
C VAL A 482 7.71 5.15 -16.95
N TYR A 483 7.88 4.61 -15.75
CA TYR A 483 6.80 4.07 -14.93
C TYR A 483 6.37 5.09 -13.89
N VAL A 484 5.07 5.29 -13.74
CA VAL A 484 4.45 6.25 -12.83
C VAL A 484 3.46 5.52 -11.92
N HIS A 485 3.75 5.48 -10.62
CA HIS A 485 2.90 4.79 -9.65
C HIS A 485 1.54 5.48 -9.45
N GLY A 486 0.56 4.70 -9.01
CA GLY A 486 -0.75 5.17 -8.59
C GLY A 486 -0.77 5.74 -7.17
N GLY A 487 -1.92 6.31 -6.74
CA GLY A 487 -2.11 6.86 -5.40
C GLY A 487 -1.09 7.94 -5.04
N GLY A 488 -1.46 9.03 -4.37
CA GLY A 488 -0.47 10.06 -3.98
C GLY A 488 0.58 9.55 -2.99
N PRO A 489 0.18 9.08 -1.79
CA PRO A 489 1.11 8.76 -0.70
C PRO A 489 1.73 7.35 -0.87
N ARG A 490 2.56 7.17 -1.89
CA ARG A 490 3.32 5.95 -2.16
C ARG A 490 4.79 6.30 -2.35
N GLN A 491 5.66 5.32 -2.22
CA GLN A 491 7.07 5.41 -2.61
C GLN A 491 7.47 4.10 -3.28
N MET A 492 8.02 4.17 -4.48
CA MET A 492 8.61 3.01 -5.12
C MET A 492 9.97 2.72 -4.49
N LEU A 493 10.36 1.46 -4.46
CA LEU A 493 11.48 1.00 -3.65
C LEU A 493 12.56 0.35 -4.52
N LEU A 494 13.77 0.25 -3.99
CA LEU A 494 14.92 -0.44 -4.64
C LEU A 494 14.77 -1.98 -4.62
N GLY A 495 13.54 -2.47 -4.68
CA GLY A 495 13.18 -3.88 -4.68
C GLY A 495 11.67 -4.06 -4.71
N TRP A 496 11.23 -5.30 -4.46
CA TRP A 496 9.81 -5.65 -4.43
C TRP A 496 9.07 -4.84 -3.39
N HIS A 497 7.96 -4.22 -3.83
CA HIS A 497 7.18 -3.32 -3.00
C HIS A 497 6.42 -4.07 -1.89
N THR A 498 6.05 -3.35 -0.84
CA THR A 498 5.36 -3.86 0.35
C THR A 498 3.87 -4.16 0.14
N ARG A 499 3.29 -3.67 -0.94
CA ARG A 499 1.89 -3.92 -1.36
C ARG A 499 1.86 -4.75 -2.62
N TRP A 500 0.88 -5.65 -2.73
CA TRP A 500 0.76 -6.60 -3.83
C TRP A 500 0.67 -5.93 -5.21
N GLU A 501 -0.13 -4.88 -5.35
CA GLU A 501 -0.31 -4.15 -6.62
C GLU A 501 1.04 -3.63 -7.13
N TYR A 502 1.77 -2.92 -6.30
CA TYR A 502 3.07 -2.33 -6.67
C TYR A 502 4.20 -3.37 -6.72
N ALA A 503 4.05 -4.53 -6.07
CA ALA A 503 4.94 -5.66 -6.28
C ALA A 503 4.75 -6.25 -7.69
N ASN A 504 3.50 -6.34 -8.20
CA ASN A 504 3.23 -6.70 -9.60
C ASN A 504 3.78 -5.66 -10.58
N ASP A 505 3.67 -4.36 -10.27
CA ASP A 505 4.27 -3.28 -11.08
C ASP A 505 5.81 -3.39 -11.09
N TYR A 506 6.42 -3.71 -9.95
CA TYR A 506 7.87 -4.00 -9.91
C TYR A 506 8.22 -5.20 -10.79
N GLY A 507 7.43 -6.27 -10.76
CA GLY A 507 7.56 -7.42 -11.65
C GLY A 507 7.43 -7.04 -13.12
N ALA A 508 6.46 -6.17 -13.48
CA ALA A 508 6.29 -5.64 -14.83
C ALA A 508 7.50 -4.82 -15.29
N ASN A 509 8.06 -3.97 -14.42
CA ASN A 509 9.27 -3.20 -14.72
C ASN A 509 10.50 -4.12 -14.92
N GLN A 510 10.64 -5.19 -14.13
CA GLN A 510 11.65 -6.22 -14.33
C GLN A 510 11.46 -6.97 -15.67
N TYR A 511 10.21 -7.29 -16.03
CA TYR A 511 9.89 -7.92 -17.30
C TYR A 511 10.26 -7.03 -18.49
N LEU A 512 9.89 -5.74 -18.45
CA LEU A 512 10.27 -4.77 -19.49
C LEU A 512 11.78 -4.62 -19.58
N ALA A 513 12.49 -4.59 -18.45
CA ALA A 513 13.95 -4.56 -18.45
C ALA A 513 14.56 -5.83 -19.09
N SER A 514 13.98 -7.02 -18.83
CA SER A 514 14.40 -8.28 -19.48
C SER A 514 14.19 -8.27 -20.99
N MET A 515 13.18 -7.51 -21.46
CA MET A 515 12.94 -7.29 -22.89
C MET A 515 13.93 -6.28 -23.51
N GLY A 516 14.80 -5.65 -22.74
CA GLY A 516 15.82 -4.72 -23.22
C GLY A 516 15.47 -3.23 -23.15
N PHE A 517 14.40 -2.87 -22.45
CA PHE A 517 14.06 -1.47 -22.15
C PHE A 517 14.87 -0.98 -20.93
N ILE A 518 15.29 0.28 -20.95
CA ILE A 518 15.66 0.99 -19.73
C ILE A 518 14.36 1.47 -19.09
N VAL A 519 14.11 1.11 -17.82
CA VAL A 519 12.89 1.54 -17.13
C VAL A 519 13.26 2.46 -15.99
N LEU A 520 12.59 3.63 -15.90
CA LEU A 520 12.69 4.58 -14.80
C LEU A 520 11.37 4.59 -14.05
N SER A 521 11.36 4.00 -12.86
CA SER A 521 10.26 4.10 -11.90
C SER A 521 10.41 5.42 -11.14
N VAL A 522 9.39 6.26 -11.11
CA VAL A 522 9.49 7.65 -10.63
C VAL A 522 8.73 7.82 -9.32
N ASP A 523 9.42 8.34 -8.30
CA ASP A 523 8.82 8.96 -7.14
C ASP A 523 8.69 10.46 -7.39
N TYR A 524 7.49 10.90 -7.72
CA TYR A 524 7.15 12.29 -8.01
C TYR A 524 6.60 12.97 -6.74
N ARG A 525 6.59 14.31 -6.72
CA ARG A 525 5.93 15.04 -5.60
C ARG A 525 4.50 14.53 -5.41
N LEU A 526 4.06 14.33 -4.20
CA LEU A 526 2.97 13.56 -3.61
C LEU A 526 3.43 12.23 -3.02
N SER A 527 4.58 11.68 -3.46
CA SER A 527 5.14 10.46 -2.87
C SER A 527 5.58 10.70 -1.42
N VAL A 528 5.57 9.63 -0.62
CA VAL A 528 6.08 9.63 0.76
C VAL A 528 7.58 9.37 0.79
N GLY A 529 8.20 9.50 1.97
CA GLY A 529 9.60 9.11 2.17
C GLY A 529 10.63 10.24 1.93
N TYR A 530 10.20 11.40 1.43
CA TYR A 530 11.07 12.55 1.13
C TYR A 530 10.67 13.84 1.88
N GLY A 531 9.91 13.69 2.96
CA GLY A 531 9.46 14.77 3.83
C GLY A 531 8.14 15.41 3.43
N GLN A 532 7.59 16.21 4.36
CA GLN A 532 6.25 16.78 4.25
C GLN A 532 6.06 17.69 3.03
N ALA A 533 7.06 18.51 2.70
CA ALA A 533 6.98 19.43 1.57
C ALA A 533 6.88 18.72 0.21
N PHE A 534 7.51 17.54 0.10
CA PHE A 534 7.44 16.72 -1.11
C PHE A 534 6.10 16.00 -1.21
N GLN A 535 5.59 15.49 -0.09
CA GLN A 535 4.31 14.77 -0.04
C GLN A 535 3.10 15.71 -0.20
N PHE A 536 3.17 16.93 0.32
CA PHE A 536 2.07 17.89 0.27
C PHE A 536 2.46 19.16 -0.50
N PRO A 537 2.77 19.04 -1.81
CA PRO A 537 3.20 20.17 -2.62
C PRO A 537 2.07 21.16 -2.87
N ASP A 538 2.43 22.38 -3.24
CA ASP A 538 1.46 23.37 -3.70
C ASP A 538 1.02 23.05 -5.13
N ASN A 539 -0.21 23.46 -5.46
CA ASN A 539 -0.79 23.35 -6.80
C ASN A 539 -0.82 21.91 -7.36
N ALA A 540 -0.92 20.90 -6.51
CA ALA A 540 -1.07 19.50 -6.91
C ALA A 540 -2.51 19.12 -7.26
N GLY A 541 -2.66 18.08 -8.04
CA GLY A 541 -3.96 17.52 -8.42
C GLY A 541 -4.85 18.51 -9.15
N THR A 542 -6.11 18.64 -8.71
CA THR A 542 -7.11 19.56 -9.30
C THR A 542 -6.73 21.03 -9.16
N ARG A 543 -5.68 21.38 -8.42
CA ARG A 543 -5.23 22.74 -8.16
C ARG A 543 -4.08 23.19 -9.08
N GLY A 544 -3.70 22.41 -10.10
CA GLY A 544 -2.68 22.82 -11.06
C GLY A 544 -1.72 21.73 -11.52
N ALA A 545 -1.89 20.49 -11.09
CA ALA A 545 -1.12 19.34 -11.54
C ALA A 545 0.40 19.53 -11.47
N SER A 546 0.91 20.10 -10.36
CA SER A 546 2.35 20.37 -10.22
C SER A 546 3.21 19.12 -10.28
N GLU A 547 2.66 17.96 -9.87
CA GLU A 547 3.27 16.63 -9.96
C GLU A 547 3.64 16.22 -11.39
N TYR A 548 2.94 16.71 -12.38
CA TYR A 548 3.26 16.43 -13.79
C TYR A 548 4.64 16.98 -14.21
N ARG A 549 5.13 18.04 -13.55
CA ARG A 549 6.46 18.59 -13.84
C ARG A 549 7.58 17.59 -13.59
N ASP A 550 7.41 16.73 -12.58
CA ASP A 550 8.40 15.69 -12.24
C ASP A 550 8.39 14.58 -13.30
N ILE A 551 7.21 14.22 -13.81
CA ILE A 551 7.08 13.24 -14.89
C ILE A 551 7.71 13.74 -16.20
N LEU A 552 7.49 14.99 -16.55
CA LEU A 552 8.17 15.59 -17.69
C LEU A 552 9.69 15.63 -17.49
N ALA A 553 10.15 15.95 -16.29
CA ALA A 553 11.58 15.93 -15.96
C ALA A 553 12.18 14.53 -16.07
N ALA A 554 11.45 13.47 -15.66
CA ALA A 554 11.87 12.08 -15.85
C ALA A 554 12.05 11.71 -17.32
N GLY A 555 11.10 12.10 -18.18
CA GLY A 555 11.23 11.90 -19.63
C GLY A 555 12.43 12.65 -20.21
N ARG A 556 12.66 13.91 -19.81
CA ARG A 556 13.82 14.70 -20.24
C ARG A 556 15.14 14.15 -19.70
N TYR A 557 15.16 13.63 -18.46
CA TYR A 557 16.30 12.92 -17.89
C TYR A 557 16.69 11.72 -18.76
N LEU A 558 15.71 10.89 -19.13
CA LEU A 558 15.95 9.77 -20.05
C LEU A 558 16.46 10.23 -21.42
N GLN A 559 15.89 11.32 -22.00
CA GLN A 559 16.36 11.88 -23.28
C GLN A 559 17.83 12.32 -23.25
N SER A 560 18.31 12.82 -22.09
CA SER A 560 19.68 13.30 -21.92
C SER A 560 20.71 12.17 -21.75
N ARG A 561 20.30 10.94 -21.51
CA ARG A 561 21.19 9.83 -21.25
C ARG A 561 21.85 9.30 -22.53
N PRO A 562 23.15 8.99 -22.49
CA PRO A 562 23.88 8.51 -23.67
C PRO A 562 23.45 7.09 -24.10
N ASP A 563 22.91 6.29 -23.18
CA ASP A 563 22.47 4.90 -23.38
C ASP A 563 20.97 4.78 -23.80
N VAL A 564 20.25 5.91 -23.89
CA VAL A 564 18.83 5.97 -24.30
C VAL A 564 18.69 6.51 -25.72
N ASP A 565 17.77 5.94 -26.52
CA ASP A 565 17.30 6.58 -27.76
C ASP A 565 16.24 7.62 -27.42
N PRO A 566 16.52 8.91 -27.59
CA PRO A 566 15.63 9.98 -27.14
C PRO A 566 14.29 10.06 -27.89
N ARG A 567 14.15 9.30 -28.96
CA ARG A 567 12.91 9.24 -29.77
C ARG A 567 12.04 8.05 -29.43
N ARG A 568 12.54 7.11 -28.59
CA ARG A 568 11.86 5.88 -28.23
C ARG A 568 11.66 5.77 -26.72
N ILE A 569 10.94 6.77 -26.17
CA ILE A 569 10.60 6.81 -24.75
C ILE A 569 9.09 6.59 -24.62
N GLY A 570 8.71 5.54 -23.90
CA GLY A 570 7.33 5.24 -23.52
C GLY A 570 7.03 5.72 -22.10
N ILE A 571 5.75 5.67 -21.74
CA ILE A 571 5.28 5.97 -20.39
C ILE A 571 4.13 5.02 -20.04
N TRP A 572 4.09 4.54 -18.79
CA TRP A 572 2.95 3.79 -18.30
C TRP A 572 2.70 4.02 -16.82
N GLY A 573 1.47 3.81 -16.37
CA GLY A 573 1.08 3.87 -14.98
C GLY A 573 -0.39 3.59 -14.78
N ALA A 574 -0.76 3.38 -13.52
CA ALA A 574 -2.10 3.03 -13.09
C ALA A 574 -2.72 4.13 -12.21
N SER A 575 -4.06 4.33 -12.27
CA SER A 575 -4.78 5.26 -11.41
C SER A 575 -4.26 6.71 -11.56
N LEU A 576 -3.71 7.31 -10.51
CA LEU A 576 -3.03 8.59 -10.59
C LEU A 576 -1.80 8.54 -11.55
N GLY A 577 -1.14 7.37 -11.65
CA GLY A 577 -0.09 7.14 -12.65
C GLY A 577 -0.63 7.07 -14.08
N GLY A 578 -1.82 6.50 -14.28
CA GLY A 578 -2.55 6.53 -15.55
C GLY A 578 -2.92 7.96 -15.97
N TYR A 579 -3.43 8.75 -15.02
CA TYR A 579 -3.67 10.17 -15.21
C TYR A 579 -2.40 10.92 -15.67
N LEU A 580 -1.27 10.72 -15.00
CA LEU A 580 0.00 11.36 -15.37
C LEU A 580 0.57 10.83 -16.69
N THR A 581 0.31 9.57 -17.02
CA THR A 581 0.60 8.98 -18.32
C THR A 581 -0.19 9.69 -19.42
N ALA A 582 -1.50 9.82 -19.26
CA ALA A 582 -2.37 10.54 -20.20
C ALA A 582 -1.95 12.02 -20.35
N MET A 583 -1.59 12.70 -19.23
CA MET A 583 -1.04 14.06 -19.28
C MET A 583 0.26 14.12 -20.10
N GLY A 584 1.15 13.12 -19.93
CA GLY A 584 2.40 13.03 -20.68
C GLY A 584 2.19 12.90 -22.18
N LEU A 585 1.31 11.98 -22.57
CA LEU A 585 0.99 11.72 -23.99
C LEU A 585 0.32 12.93 -24.65
N GLY A 586 -0.59 13.59 -23.93
CA GLY A 586 -1.32 14.73 -24.46
C GLY A 586 -0.53 16.01 -24.54
N ARG A 587 0.27 16.33 -23.51
CA ARG A 587 1.06 17.57 -23.44
C ARG A 587 2.40 17.48 -24.14
N ASN A 588 3.05 16.33 -24.07
CA ASN A 588 4.45 16.16 -24.51
C ASN A 588 4.64 14.90 -25.37
N SER A 589 3.85 14.77 -26.47
CA SER A 589 4.06 13.73 -27.47
C SER A 589 5.46 13.81 -28.15
N ASP A 590 6.19 14.90 -27.98
CA ASP A 590 7.58 15.07 -28.40
C ASP A 590 8.58 14.34 -27.47
N VAL A 591 8.16 14.00 -26.25
CA VAL A 591 8.94 13.25 -25.26
C VAL A 591 8.49 11.80 -25.19
N PHE A 592 7.19 11.60 -25.07
CA PHE A 592 6.59 10.28 -24.86
C PHE A 592 6.00 9.75 -26.17
N ALA A 593 6.71 8.82 -26.80
CA ALA A 593 6.35 8.31 -28.14
C ALA A 593 5.16 7.33 -28.12
N ALA A 594 4.88 6.69 -27.00
CA ALA A 594 3.73 5.79 -26.79
C ALA A 594 3.45 5.61 -25.30
N GLY A 595 2.23 5.23 -24.92
CA GLY A 595 1.91 4.99 -23.52
C GLY A 595 0.88 3.92 -23.26
N VAL A 596 0.88 3.39 -22.04
CA VAL A 596 -0.14 2.50 -21.50
C VAL A 596 -0.74 3.13 -20.27
N ASP A 597 -2.00 3.44 -20.34
CA ASP A 597 -2.81 4.09 -19.32
C ASP A 597 -3.74 3.06 -18.68
N ILE A 598 -3.49 2.72 -17.44
CA ILE A 598 -4.29 1.76 -16.69
C ILE A 598 -5.21 2.53 -15.76
N HIS A 599 -6.52 2.44 -15.97
CA HIS A 599 -7.61 3.06 -15.22
C HIS A 599 -7.33 4.50 -14.72
N GLY A 600 -6.79 5.34 -15.62
CA GLY A 600 -6.44 6.73 -15.29
C GLY A 600 -7.64 7.65 -15.09
N LEU A 601 -7.44 8.74 -14.33
CA LEU A 601 -8.42 9.82 -14.16
C LEU A 601 -8.25 10.84 -15.30
N HIS A 602 -9.20 10.96 -16.19
CA HIS A 602 -9.05 11.78 -17.39
C HIS A 602 -9.77 13.12 -17.32
N ASP A 603 -10.87 13.20 -16.56
CA ASP A 603 -11.58 14.43 -16.21
C ASP A 603 -11.62 14.60 -14.68
N ARG A 604 -11.03 15.68 -14.19
CA ARG A 604 -10.97 15.98 -12.76
C ARG A 604 -12.07 16.93 -12.28
N ILE A 605 -12.91 17.43 -13.17
CA ILE A 605 -14.04 18.29 -12.82
C ILE A 605 -15.04 17.59 -11.90
N PRO A 606 -15.45 16.33 -12.13
CA PRO A 606 -16.40 15.63 -11.28
C PRO A 606 -15.87 15.32 -9.86
N ILE A 607 -14.55 15.45 -9.63
CA ILE A 607 -13.95 15.31 -8.29
C ILE A 607 -14.31 16.50 -7.39
N LEU A 608 -14.67 17.64 -7.98
CA LEU A 608 -15.32 18.73 -7.25
C LEU A 608 -16.75 18.27 -6.95
N THR A 609 -16.99 17.88 -5.70
CA THR A 609 -18.24 17.19 -5.31
C THR A 609 -19.49 17.99 -5.69
N PRO A 610 -20.62 17.31 -6.05
CA PRO A 610 -21.90 17.98 -6.32
C PRO A 610 -22.31 18.93 -5.20
N ASP A 611 -22.01 18.59 -3.95
CA ASP A 611 -22.25 19.45 -2.77
C ASP A 611 -21.43 20.75 -2.80
N GLN A 612 -20.14 20.70 -3.19
CA GLN A 612 -19.34 21.90 -3.33
C GLN A 612 -19.86 22.79 -4.45
N LEU A 613 -20.30 22.19 -5.57
CA LEU A 613 -20.92 22.89 -6.70
C LEU A 613 -22.27 23.50 -6.30
N THR A 614 -23.12 22.73 -5.60
CA THR A 614 -24.47 23.20 -5.18
C THR A 614 -24.38 24.32 -4.14
N ARG A 615 -23.48 24.21 -3.16
CA ARG A 615 -23.29 25.21 -2.12
C ARG A 615 -22.64 26.50 -2.65
N ALA A 616 -21.76 26.40 -3.63
CA ALA A 616 -21.22 27.55 -4.33
C ALA A 616 -22.31 28.30 -5.13
N MET A 617 -23.25 27.57 -5.73
CA MET A 617 -24.41 28.16 -6.41
C MET A 617 -25.40 28.87 -5.47
N VAL A 618 -25.42 28.49 -4.20
CA VAL A 618 -26.33 29.07 -3.16
C VAL A 618 -25.70 30.24 -2.42
N GLY A 619 -24.43 30.58 -2.69
CA GLY A 619 -23.75 31.73 -2.10
C GLY A 619 -23.18 31.52 -0.69
N ASP A 620 -22.96 30.28 -0.29
CA ASP A 620 -22.59 29.88 1.07
C ASP A 620 -21.06 29.84 1.25
N GLY A 621 -20.40 31.02 1.17
CA GLY A 621 -18.98 31.17 1.53
C GLY A 621 -17.96 30.83 0.42
N ILE A 622 -18.38 30.30 -0.73
CA ILE A 622 -17.59 30.18 -1.96
C ILE A 622 -18.16 31.18 -2.96
N THR A 623 -17.33 32.07 -3.49
CA THR A 623 -17.82 33.01 -4.52
C THR A 623 -17.96 32.29 -5.88
N GLU A 624 -18.86 32.79 -6.73
CA GLU A 624 -18.98 32.28 -8.13
C GLU A 624 -17.65 32.41 -8.88
N SER A 625 -16.86 33.44 -8.56
CA SER A 625 -15.52 33.65 -9.12
C SER A 625 -14.57 32.52 -8.71
N ASP A 626 -14.55 32.17 -7.40
CA ASP A 626 -13.67 31.11 -6.89
C ASP A 626 -14.04 29.75 -7.50
N LEU A 627 -15.33 29.49 -7.66
CA LEU A 627 -15.80 28.25 -8.31
C LEU A 627 -15.39 28.20 -9.80
N LYS A 628 -15.62 29.28 -10.55
CA LYS A 628 -15.21 29.36 -11.96
C LYS A 628 -13.69 29.16 -12.11
N GLN A 629 -12.91 29.76 -11.21
CA GLN A 629 -11.46 29.57 -11.21
C GLN A 629 -11.08 28.13 -10.90
N ALA A 630 -11.69 27.50 -9.88
CA ALA A 630 -11.43 26.12 -9.52
C ALA A 630 -11.77 25.17 -10.66
N LEU A 631 -12.92 25.32 -11.31
CA LEU A 631 -13.34 24.52 -12.47
C LEU A 631 -12.37 24.68 -13.65
N LYS A 632 -11.93 25.90 -13.93
CA LYS A 632 -10.95 26.17 -14.98
C LYS A 632 -9.63 25.45 -14.68
N ILE A 633 -9.10 25.59 -13.47
CA ILE A 633 -7.84 24.95 -13.07
C ILE A 633 -7.97 23.42 -13.10
N ALA A 634 -9.08 22.87 -12.61
CA ALA A 634 -9.35 21.43 -12.65
C ALA A 634 -9.39 20.92 -14.09
N TYR A 635 -10.07 21.61 -15.02
CA TYR A 635 -10.06 21.28 -16.44
C TYR A 635 -8.66 21.34 -17.05
N GLU A 636 -7.93 22.43 -16.84
CA GLU A 636 -6.56 22.59 -17.32
C GLU A 636 -5.58 21.56 -16.72
N SER A 637 -5.91 21.02 -15.55
CA SER A 637 -5.20 19.92 -14.88
C SER A 637 -5.65 18.53 -15.32
N SER A 638 -6.57 18.43 -16.29
CA SER A 638 -7.13 17.17 -16.77
C SER A 638 -6.55 16.76 -18.11
N PRO A 639 -6.30 15.46 -18.38
CA PRO A 639 -5.92 14.95 -19.70
C PRO A 639 -6.87 15.34 -20.83
N ILE A 640 -8.19 15.40 -20.60
CA ILE A 640 -9.16 15.82 -21.61
C ILE A 640 -8.90 17.21 -22.19
N SER A 641 -8.26 18.10 -21.43
CA SER A 641 -7.88 19.44 -21.91
C SER A 641 -6.79 19.41 -22.99
N THR A 642 -6.09 18.29 -23.14
CA THR A 642 -4.91 18.15 -24.01
C THR A 642 -5.19 17.35 -25.29
N VAL A 643 -6.43 16.92 -25.51
CA VAL A 643 -6.83 16.09 -26.68
C VAL A 643 -6.44 16.75 -28.01
N SER A 644 -6.50 18.06 -28.11
CA SER A 644 -6.15 18.78 -29.34
C SER A 644 -4.67 18.70 -29.73
N THR A 645 -3.78 18.47 -28.77
CA THR A 645 -2.33 18.37 -28.96
C THR A 645 -1.80 16.94 -28.94
N TRP A 646 -2.63 16.00 -28.58
CA TRP A 646 -2.27 14.58 -28.43
C TRP A 646 -1.97 13.93 -29.79
N LYS A 647 -0.80 13.26 -29.88
CA LYS A 647 -0.34 12.58 -31.11
C LYS A 647 0.11 11.13 -30.86
N SER A 648 0.59 10.84 -29.66
CA SER A 648 1.19 9.55 -29.31
C SER A 648 0.12 8.45 -29.20
N PRO A 649 0.35 7.25 -29.73
CA PRO A 649 -0.58 6.12 -29.56
C PRO A 649 -0.67 5.74 -28.07
N VAL A 650 -1.84 5.24 -27.69
CA VAL A 650 -2.15 4.82 -26.32
C VAL A 650 -2.86 3.47 -26.29
N LEU A 651 -2.51 2.64 -25.31
CA LEU A 651 -3.30 1.48 -24.89
C LEU A 651 -3.97 1.82 -23.56
N PHE A 652 -5.30 1.71 -23.51
CA PHE A 652 -6.09 1.77 -22.27
C PHE A 652 -6.31 0.36 -21.73
N ILE A 653 -6.11 0.19 -20.41
CA ILE A 653 -6.45 -1.03 -19.68
C ILE A 653 -7.35 -0.62 -18.51
N HIS A 654 -8.54 -1.25 -18.36
CA HIS A 654 -9.47 -0.85 -17.31
C HIS A 654 -10.46 -1.98 -16.97
N GLY A 655 -10.68 -2.21 -15.69
CA GLY A 655 -11.78 -3.04 -15.19
C GLY A 655 -13.11 -2.27 -15.28
N ASP A 656 -14.18 -2.88 -15.75
CA ASP A 656 -15.44 -2.15 -15.98
C ASP A 656 -16.30 -2.03 -14.71
N ASP A 657 -16.02 -2.78 -13.64
CA ASP A 657 -16.60 -2.60 -12.29
C ASP A 657 -15.72 -1.71 -11.37
N ASP A 658 -14.79 -0.93 -11.94
CA ASP A 658 -13.95 -0.01 -11.17
C ASP A 658 -14.82 1.04 -10.45
N ARG A 659 -14.90 0.90 -9.13
CA ARG A 659 -15.72 1.73 -8.22
C ARG A 659 -14.98 2.95 -7.67
N LEU A 660 -13.66 3.03 -7.90
CA LEU A 660 -12.83 4.16 -7.50
C LEU A 660 -12.66 5.17 -8.63
N VAL A 661 -12.28 4.70 -9.83
CA VAL A 661 -12.17 5.49 -11.06
C VAL A 661 -13.16 4.95 -12.07
N ASN A 662 -14.31 5.58 -12.16
CA ASN A 662 -15.40 5.11 -13.01
C ASN A 662 -14.94 4.85 -14.45
N PHE A 663 -15.29 3.69 -15.02
CA PHE A 663 -14.93 3.24 -16.37
C PHE A 663 -15.28 4.25 -17.46
N ARG A 664 -16.29 5.10 -17.22
CA ARG A 664 -16.66 6.22 -18.12
C ARG A 664 -15.50 7.17 -18.39
N GLN A 665 -14.53 7.30 -17.50
CA GLN A 665 -13.33 8.12 -17.70
C GLN A 665 -12.56 7.66 -18.95
N THR A 666 -12.36 6.37 -19.08
CA THR A 666 -11.71 5.77 -20.27
C THR A 666 -12.57 5.90 -21.52
N ILE A 667 -13.86 5.63 -21.43
CA ILE A 667 -14.78 5.74 -22.59
C ILE A 667 -14.74 7.16 -23.17
N ASP A 668 -14.84 8.19 -22.32
CA ASP A 668 -14.89 9.59 -22.79
C ASP A 668 -13.57 10.01 -23.47
N LEU A 669 -12.43 9.77 -22.82
CA LEU A 669 -11.12 10.14 -23.41
C LEU A 669 -10.85 9.35 -24.71
N ARG A 670 -11.09 8.04 -24.70
CA ARG A 670 -10.94 7.18 -25.89
C ARG A 670 -11.71 7.73 -27.10
N ASN A 671 -12.98 8.04 -26.91
CA ASN A 671 -13.84 8.52 -28.02
C ASN A 671 -13.31 9.85 -28.57
N ARG A 672 -12.94 10.80 -27.71
CA ARG A 672 -12.32 12.07 -28.11
C ARG A 672 -11.02 11.90 -28.90
N LEU A 673 -10.18 10.92 -28.48
CA LEU A 673 -8.91 10.63 -29.16
C LEU A 673 -9.15 10.00 -30.55
N LEU A 674 -10.11 9.08 -30.68
CA LEU A 674 -10.49 8.49 -31.96
C LEU A 674 -11.04 9.55 -32.96
N GLU A 675 -11.85 10.50 -32.49
CA GLU A 675 -12.32 11.64 -33.29
C GLU A 675 -11.14 12.51 -33.79
N LYS A 676 -10.05 12.54 -33.10
CA LYS A 676 -8.80 13.23 -33.48
C LYS A 676 -7.86 12.39 -34.33
N GLY A 677 -8.20 11.13 -34.61
CA GLY A 677 -7.37 10.21 -35.39
C GLY A 677 -6.16 9.68 -34.63
N VAL A 678 -6.14 9.77 -33.33
CA VAL A 678 -5.10 9.16 -32.49
C VAL A 678 -5.27 7.63 -32.51
N GLN A 679 -4.18 6.89 -32.59
CA GLN A 679 -4.21 5.43 -32.48
C GLN A 679 -4.49 5.01 -31.04
N VAL A 680 -5.61 4.34 -30.82
CA VAL A 680 -6.04 3.83 -29.53
C VAL A 680 -6.21 2.33 -29.60
N GLU A 681 -5.62 1.61 -28.65
CA GLU A 681 -5.86 0.20 -28.36
C GLU A 681 -6.54 0.11 -27.00
N GLU A 682 -7.27 -0.97 -26.72
CA GLU A 682 -7.96 -1.16 -25.45
C GLU A 682 -7.95 -2.62 -24.99
N LEU A 683 -7.82 -2.82 -23.68
CA LEU A 683 -8.00 -4.07 -22.96
C LEU A 683 -8.98 -3.81 -21.82
N VAL A 684 -10.18 -4.33 -21.93
CA VAL A 684 -11.18 -4.28 -20.85
C VAL A 684 -11.12 -5.57 -20.06
N LEU A 685 -11.12 -5.46 -18.75
CA LEU A 685 -11.15 -6.58 -17.80
C LEU A 685 -12.57 -6.65 -17.22
N PRO A 686 -13.44 -7.56 -17.71
CA PRO A 686 -14.83 -7.61 -17.26
C PRO A 686 -14.94 -7.94 -15.76
N ASP A 687 -15.84 -7.23 -15.08
CA ASP A 687 -16.17 -7.39 -13.65
C ASP A 687 -14.98 -7.19 -12.71
N ASP A 688 -13.84 -6.64 -13.22
CA ASP A 688 -12.67 -6.34 -12.38
C ASP A 688 -12.76 -4.93 -11.79
N GLU A 689 -12.21 -4.82 -10.59
CA GLU A 689 -12.15 -3.61 -9.79
C GLU A 689 -10.91 -2.75 -10.12
N HIS A 690 -10.73 -1.67 -9.34
CA HIS A 690 -9.60 -0.75 -9.49
C HIS A 690 -8.25 -1.45 -9.32
N ASP A 691 -8.08 -2.18 -8.21
CA ASP A 691 -6.90 -3.01 -7.97
C ASP A 691 -7.25 -4.44 -8.40
N SER A 692 -6.77 -4.88 -9.58
CA SER A 692 -7.11 -6.20 -10.13
C SER A 692 -6.97 -7.31 -9.10
N LEU A 693 -8.05 -8.00 -8.75
CA LEU A 693 -8.09 -9.02 -7.72
C LEU A 693 -7.62 -10.39 -8.20
N LEU A 694 -7.67 -10.65 -9.53
CA LEU A 694 -7.25 -11.91 -10.13
C LEU A 694 -5.79 -11.85 -10.59
N TRP A 695 -5.04 -12.90 -10.31
CA TRP A 695 -3.69 -13.08 -10.85
C TRP A 695 -3.71 -13.17 -12.39
N GLN A 696 -4.73 -13.79 -12.97
CA GLN A 696 -4.88 -13.89 -14.42
C GLN A 696 -5.03 -12.50 -15.08
N HIS A 697 -5.71 -11.56 -14.46
CA HIS A 697 -5.85 -10.19 -14.98
C HIS A 697 -4.51 -9.43 -14.93
N TRP A 698 -3.74 -9.58 -13.85
CA TRP A 698 -2.36 -9.08 -13.80
C TRP A 698 -1.50 -9.65 -14.92
N LYS A 699 -1.61 -10.94 -15.18
CA LYS A 699 -0.90 -11.60 -16.28
C LYS A 699 -1.31 -11.05 -17.64
N MET A 700 -2.60 -10.83 -17.90
CA MET A 700 -3.10 -10.21 -19.12
C MET A 700 -2.55 -8.78 -19.26
N THR A 701 -2.60 -7.99 -18.20
CA THR A 701 -2.11 -6.60 -18.16
C THR A 701 -0.61 -6.52 -18.47
N VAL A 702 0.23 -7.30 -17.78
CA VAL A 702 1.69 -7.27 -17.99
C VAL A 702 2.07 -7.81 -19.37
N THR A 703 1.33 -8.79 -19.89
CA THR A 703 1.53 -9.31 -21.25
C THR A 703 1.20 -8.22 -22.29
N ALA A 704 0.03 -7.59 -22.18
CA ALA A 704 -0.38 -6.52 -23.07
C ALA A 704 0.60 -5.33 -23.05
N LEU A 705 1.09 -4.96 -21.85
CA LEU A 705 2.10 -3.91 -21.65
C LEU A 705 3.38 -4.23 -22.43
N GLY A 706 3.92 -5.44 -22.27
CA GLY A 706 5.15 -5.87 -22.95
C GLY A 706 4.98 -5.94 -24.47
N GLU A 707 3.89 -6.51 -24.96
CA GLU A 707 3.57 -6.59 -26.39
C GLU A 707 3.39 -5.21 -27.03
N TYR A 708 2.67 -4.33 -26.36
CA TYR A 708 2.41 -2.98 -26.85
C TYR A 708 3.73 -2.19 -27.01
N PHE A 709 4.54 -2.11 -25.98
CA PHE A 709 5.83 -1.42 -26.09
C PHE A 709 6.82 -2.13 -27.05
N GLY A 710 6.75 -3.46 -27.14
CA GLY A 710 7.50 -4.22 -28.14
C GLY A 710 7.16 -3.82 -29.57
N ARG A 711 5.91 -3.52 -29.89
CA ARG A 711 5.46 -3.04 -31.22
C ARG A 711 5.71 -1.55 -31.46
N LYS A 712 5.57 -0.73 -30.43
CA LYS A 712 5.60 0.74 -30.59
C LYS A 712 7.00 1.36 -30.43
N LEU A 713 7.90 0.73 -29.66
CA LEU A 713 9.20 1.33 -29.33
C LEU A 713 10.42 0.54 -29.84
N LYS A 714 10.24 -0.70 -30.29
CA LYS A 714 11.34 -1.49 -30.91
C LYS A 714 11.26 -1.43 -32.41
#